data_e3ae1bdae1cdf53175a81738b7ce6c24
#
_entry.id   e3ae1bdae1cdf53175a81738b7ce6c24
#
_cell.length_a   1.000
_cell.length_b   1.000
_cell.length_c   1.000
_cell.angle_alpha   90.00
_cell.angle_beta   90.00
_cell.angle_gamma   90.00
#
_symmetry.space_group_name_H-M   'P 1'
#
loop_
_entity.id
_entity.type
_entity.pdbx_description
1 polymer ?
#
loop_
_entity_poly.entity_id
_entity_poly.type
_entity_poly.pdbx_seq_one_letter_code
_entity_poly.pdbx_strand_id
1 'polypeptide(L)'
;MIKHNKNRFVPLLVSIGVVVGIMLGSFFANHFSGNRLSIINNSSNKIIDLFHLIDDQYVDTINIPDLVEKAMPQILKELDPHSTYISAAKVEESMQDLKGSFSGIGVQFTLYKDTIRVVKVVKGGPSESVGIQAGDRIINIDGKPYVGDTISNDGTMKRLKGPKGSIARLGIKRADQKKLLSFSITRGDVPVKTVDAAYMASPTIGYIRVSSFGDTTYAEFIAALTKLQTMGFSKLILDLRGNPGGYMETAVQMVNEFLPKNSLIVYTEGRKSPRKEYRTDGRGAYQSLPLVVLVDETSASASEIFAGAIQDNDRGTIIGRRSFGKGLVQVPIEFPDGSMLRLTTARYYTPSGRCVQKPYKPGDEEDYEADLLLRAEHGEYFSADSIRTSGEKFKTRIGRTVYGGGGIVPDIFVARDTLGMTSYFKEAYLGGLLFQYAYDFVDKYRTELSLCNNMKEVTTVVKKKNLIEGFASYAEKAGLKRRNLMIQRSHKLLTTYITSAIIGDLLDDSEATEYTNQTDKAVMQAIALLAANKSVPTVGKQQAMLFTKMHNNYYALTTKEYTPFALTAGYNPAPPTTWDWQWTVQPTTLYTWLTKRSGLTLPFALQSNTIPYLPYIGNTNADYNNILALCYRKWTFAWS
;
A
#
# COMPACT_ATOMS: atom_id res chain seq x y z
N MET A 1 -67.04 61.95 45.96
CA MET A 1 -66.44 60.59 45.92
C MET A 1 -65.43 60.51 44.78
N ILE A 2 -64.19 60.68 45.08
CA ILE A 2 -63.11 60.60 44.09
C ILE A 2 -62.57 59.15 44.11
N LYS A 3 -62.86 58.37 43.08
CA LYS A 3 -62.31 57.05 42.91
C LYS A 3 -60.82 57.19 42.56
N HIS A 4 -59.91 56.81 43.44
CA HIS A 4 -58.51 56.74 43.22
C HIS A 4 -58.23 55.62 42.24
N ASN A 5 -57.66 55.98 41.08
CA ASN A 5 -57.28 55.08 40.00
C ASN A 5 -55.95 54.37 40.37
N LYS A 6 -56.05 53.20 40.98
CA LYS A 6 -54.92 52.39 41.45
C LYS A 6 -54.01 51.84 40.30
N ASN A 7 -54.45 51.99 39.04
CA ASN A 7 -53.71 51.38 37.88
C ASN A 7 -52.68 52.28 37.24
N ARG A 8 -52.45 53.48 37.75
CA ARG A 8 -51.53 54.45 37.15
C ARG A 8 -50.02 54.04 37.23
N PHE A 9 -49.65 53.14 38.15
CA PHE A 9 -48.29 52.67 38.38
C PHE A 9 -47.98 51.30 37.76
N VAL A 10 -48.97 50.61 37.19
CA VAL A 10 -48.78 49.29 36.57
C VAL A 10 -47.76 49.33 35.39
N PRO A 11 -47.82 50.30 34.47
CA PRO A 11 -46.84 50.41 33.42
C PRO A 11 -45.39 50.63 33.94
N LEU A 12 -45.24 51.43 34.98
CA LEU A 12 -43.94 51.69 35.62
C LEU A 12 -43.37 50.43 36.31
N LEU A 13 -44.22 49.70 37.02
CA LEU A 13 -43.82 48.44 37.65
C LEU A 13 -43.42 47.34 36.63
N VAL A 14 -44.15 47.27 35.52
CA VAL A 14 -43.85 46.36 34.43
C VAL A 14 -42.50 46.75 33.78
N SER A 15 -42.26 48.04 33.51
CA SER A 15 -41.01 48.52 32.96
C SER A 15 -39.82 48.25 33.88
N ILE A 16 -39.97 48.48 35.18
CA ILE A 16 -38.95 48.15 36.17
C ILE A 16 -38.69 46.63 36.21
N GLY A 17 -39.74 45.82 36.17
CA GLY A 17 -39.65 44.36 36.13
C GLY A 17 -38.87 43.85 34.89
N VAL A 18 -39.12 44.44 33.73
CA VAL A 18 -38.39 44.12 32.50
C VAL A 18 -36.91 44.53 32.59
N VAL A 19 -36.60 45.73 33.08
CA VAL A 19 -35.24 46.20 33.25
C VAL A 19 -34.48 45.34 34.26
N VAL A 20 -35.08 45.02 35.39
CA VAL A 20 -34.48 44.12 36.39
C VAL A 20 -34.31 42.71 35.83
N GLY A 21 -35.26 42.19 35.04
CA GLY A 21 -35.14 40.90 34.36
C GLY A 21 -34.02 40.86 33.36
N ILE A 22 -33.82 41.94 32.57
CA ILE A 22 -32.68 42.06 31.61
C ILE A 22 -31.37 42.17 32.39
N MET A 23 -31.28 42.95 33.46
CA MET A 23 -30.08 43.06 34.30
C MET A 23 -29.72 41.75 34.98
N LEU A 24 -30.66 41.04 35.54
CA LEU A 24 -30.45 39.73 36.15
C LEU A 24 -30.10 38.69 35.11
N GLY A 25 -30.73 38.70 33.94
CA GLY A 25 -30.44 37.82 32.82
C GLY A 25 -29.00 38.05 32.29
N SER A 26 -28.58 39.30 32.11
CA SER A 26 -27.22 39.66 31.71
C SER A 26 -26.20 39.32 32.79
N PHE A 27 -26.52 39.53 34.06
CA PHE A 27 -25.67 39.15 35.18
C PHE A 27 -25.50 37.61 35.29
N PHE A 28 -26.59 36.86 35.11
CA PHE A 28 -26.57 35.39 35.09
C PHE A 28 -25.82 34.86 33.88
N ALA A 29 -26.06 35.41 32.69
CA ALA A 29 -25.33 35.06 31.46
C ALA A 29 -23.81 35.31 31.60
N ASN A 30 -23.43 36.44 32.21
CA ASN A 30 -22.01 36.76 32.39
C ASN A 30 -21.35 36.02 33.56
N HIS A 31 -22.08 35.65 34.61
CA HIS A 31 -21.49 35.04 35.82
C HIS A 31 -21.54 33.50 35.80
N PHE A 32 -22.54 32.88 35.19
CA PHE A 32 -22.66 31.42 35.17
C PHE A 32 -22.23 30.74 33.89
N SER A 33 -22.12 31.47 32.75
CA SER A 33 -21.52 30.95 31.53
C SER A 33 -19.99 31.04 31.52
N GLY A 34 -19.38 31.74 32.50
CA GLY A 34 -18.04 32.32 32.37
C GLY A 34 -16.85 31.45 32.79
N ASN A 35 -16.99 30.36 33.53
CA ASN A 35 -15.77 29.79 34.17
C ASN A 35 -15.42 28.33 33.84
N ARG A 36 -16.26 27.59 33.14
CA ARG A 36 -15.87 26.27 32.64
C ARG A 36 -15.59 26.24 31.14
N LEU A 37 -16.09 27.18 30.37
CA LEU A 37 -15.76 27.37 28.95
C LEU A 37 -14.52 28.25 28.74
N SER A 38 -14.17 29.16 29.67
CA SER A 38 -13.06 30.10 29.49
C SER A 38 -11.67 29.44 29.58
N ILE A 39 -11.52 28.32 30.28
CA ILE A 39 -10.24 27.59 30.35
C ILE A 39 -10.00 26.75 29.09
N ILE A 40 -11.07 26.31 28.42
CA ILE A 40 -10.98 25.59 27.14
C ILE A 40 -10.93 26.57 25.95
N ASN A 41 -11.49 27.76 26.10
CA ASN A 41 -11.64 28.73 25.01
C ASN A 41 -10.41 29.61 24.73
N ASN A 42 -9.45 29.75 25.64
CA ASN A 42 -8.35 30.71 25.40
C ASN A 42 -7.39 30.33 24.28
N SER A 43 -7.26 29.04 23.95
CA SER A 43 -6.38 28.62 22.84
C SER A 43 -7.11 28.57 21.50
N SER A 44 -8.37 28.13 21.47
CA SER A 44 -9.19 28.09 20.25
C SER A 44 -9.56 29.49 19.77
N ASN A 45 -9.81 30.43 20.69
CA ASN A 45 -10.04 31.83 20.36
C ASN A 45 -8.81 32.46 19.66
N LYS A 46 -7.58 32.12 20.07
CA LYS A 46 -6.37 32.67 19.43
C LYS A 46 -6.27 32.35 17.94
N ILE A 47 -6.73 31.18 17.51
CA ILE A 47 -6.72 30.80 16.08
C ILE A 47 -7.78 31.63 15.33
N ILE A 48 -8.96 31.76 15.89
CA ILE A 48 -10.02 32.58 15.30
C ILE A 48 -9.60 34.06 15.26
N ASP A 49 -9.08 34.58 16.38
CA ASP A 49 -8.58 35.93 16.49
C ASP A 49 -7.43 36.21 15.50
N LEU A 50 -6.54 35.22 15.28
CA LEU A 50 -5.45 35.32 14.30
C LEU A 50 -6.01 35.47 12.88
N PHE A 51 -7.01 34.69 12.47
CA PHE A 51 -7.62 34.81 11.15
C PHE A 51 -8.34 36.17 11.00
N HIS A 52 -9.03 36.65 12.04
CA HIS A 52 -9.63 37.99 12.02
C HIS A 52 -8.59 39.10 11.92
N LEU A 53 -7.49 39.02 12.66
CA LEU A 53 -6.40 40.01 12.58
C LEU A 53 -5.72 40.00 11.19
N ILE A 54 -5.55 38.83 10.58
CA ILE A 54 -4.99 38.72 9.23
C ILE A 54 -5.96 39.36 8.22
N ASP A 55 -7.25 39.07 8.30
CA ASP A 55 -8.27 39.63 7.40
C ASP A 55 -8.37 41.16 7.51
N ASP A 56 -8.27 41.68 8.74
CA ASP A 56 -8.45 43.11 9.05
C ASP A 56 -7.17 43.95 8.87
N GLN A 57 -5.99 43.42 9.19
CA GLN A 57 -4.78 44.23 9.33
C GLN A 57 -3.61 43.81 8.44
N TYR A 58 -3.70 42.71 7.69
CA TYR A 58 -2.60 42.31 6.83
C TYR A 58 -2.44 43.27 5.64
N VAL A 59 -1.19 43.51 5.24
CA VAL A 59 -0.84 44.53 4.22
C VAL A 59 -1.46 44.24 2.87
N ASP A 60 -1.64 42.97 2.50
CA ASP A 60 -2.21 42.56 1.22
C ASP A 60 -3.55 41.84 1.42
N THR A 61 -4.42 41.87 0.41
CA THR A 61 -5.69 41.13 0.44
C THR A 61 -5.42 39.63 0.39
N ILE A 62 -5.90 38.89 1.40
CA ILE A 62 -5.80 37.44 1.51
C ILE A 62 -7.18 36.78 1.45
N ASN A 63 -7.23 35.63 0.81
CA ASN A 63 -8.39 34.74 0.86
C ASN A 63 -8.30 33.87 2.14
N ILE A 64 -9.04 34.21 3.17
CA ILE A 64 -9.06 33.48 4.45
C ILE A 64 -9.47 32.00 4.26
N PRO A 65 -10.50 31.62 3.49
CA PRO A 65 -10.78 30.23 3.14
C PRO A 65 -9.58 29.46 2.62
N ASP A 66 -8.83 30.01 1.66
CA ASP A 66 -7.64 29.35 1.11
C ASP A 66 -6.52 29.19 2.16
N LEU A 67 -6.40 30.15 3.09
CA LEU A 67 -5.44 30.08 4.18
C LEU A 67 -5.82 28.97 5.17
N VAL A 68 -7.10 28.82 5.50
CA VAL A 68 -7.63 27.74 6.34
C VAL A 68 -7.36 26.37 5.68
N GLU A 69 -7.67 26.24 4.37
CA GLU A 69 -7.39 25.02 3.60
C GLU A 69 -5.92 24.57 3.69
N LYS A 70 -5.00 25.52 3.66
CA LYS A 70 -3.55 25.26 3.80
C LYS A 70 -3.11 24.97 5.23
N ALA A 71 -3.79 25.54 6.23
CA ALA A 71 -3.45 25.38 7.64
C ALA A 71 -3.93 24.03 8.21
N MET A 72 -5.10 23.54 7.77
CA MET A 72 -5.71 22.31 8.28
C MET A 72 -4.78 21.09 8.21
N PRO A 73 -4.12 20.78 7.07
CA PRO A 73 -3.16 19.69 7.00
C PRO A 73 -1.98 19.85 7.97
N GLN A 74 -1.48 21.07 8.15
CA GLN A 74 -0.33 21.32 9.05
C GLN A 74 -0.68 21.08 10.52
N ILE A 75 -1.89 21.49 10.94
CA ILE A 75 -2.37 21.24 12.32
C ILE A 75 -2.49 19.74 12.58
N LEU A 76 -2.97 18.98 11.60
CA LEU A 76 -3.18 17.55 11.77
C LEU A 76 -1.89 16.74 11.82
N LYS A 77 -0.84 17.18 11.14
CA LYS A 77 0.49 16.58 11.20
C LYS A 77 1.05 16.51 12.62
N GLU A 78 0.69 17.50 13.48
CA GLU A 78 1.09 17.54 14.88
C GLU A 78 0.39 16.50 15.77
N LEU A 79 -0.57 15.72 15.24
CA LEU A 79 -1.32 14.72 16.01
C LEU A 79 -0.75 13.32 15.83
N ASP A 80 -0.82 12.82 14.61
CA ASP A 80 -0.37 11.47 14.23
C ASP A 80 -0.21 11.39 12.69
N PRO A 81 0.52 10.40 12.16
CA PRO A 81 0.81 10.33 10.71
C PRO A 81 -0.39 9.91 9.85
N HIS A 82 -1.57 9.72 10.41
CA HIS A 82 -2.75 9.20 9.69
C HIS A 82 -3.99 10.11 9.77
N SER A 83 -4.01 11.05 10.71
CA SER A 83 -5.05 12.08 10.75
C SER A 83 -4.84 13.04 9.59
N THR A 84 -5.81 13.14 8.66
CA THR A 84 -5.65 13.91 7.42
C THR A 84 -6.86 14.75 7.11
N TYR A 85 -6.63 15.93 6.55
CA TYR A 85 -7.65 16.78 5.95
C TYR A 85 -7.72 16.53 4.45
N ILE A 86 -8.91 16.45 3.92
CA ILE A 86 -9.19 16.21 2.51
C ILE A 86 -10.11 17.33 2.03
N SER A 87 -9.62 18.18 1.12
CA SER A 87 -10.43 19.25 0.55
C SER A 87 -11.62 18.69 -0.22
N ALA A 88 -12.73 19.43 -0.29
CA ALA A 88 -13.97 19.02 -0.94
C ALA A 88 -13.75 18.48 -2.37
N ALA A 89 -12.85 19.11 -3.12
CA ALA A 89 -12.50 18.68 -4.49
C ALA A 89 -11.83 17.30 -4.56
N LYS A 90 -11.24 16.80 -3.47
CA LYS A 90 -10.51 15.52 -3.41
C LYS A 90 -11.24 14.42 -2.65
N VAL A 91 -12.36 14.71 -1.99
CA VAL A 91 -13.09 13.72 -1.17
C VAL A 91 -13.54 12.54 -2.03
N GLU A 92 -14.16 12.79 -3.17
CA GLU A 92 -14.63 11.73 -4.07
C GLU A 92 -13.47 10.84 -4.53
N GLU A 93 -12.34 11.43 -4.96
CA GLU A 93 -11.14 10.71 -5.37
C GLU A 93 -10.57 9.85 -4.24
N SER A 94 -10.49 10.40 -3.03
CA SER A 94 -9.92 9.70 -1.86
C SER A 94 -10.78 8.55 -1.32
N MET A 95 -12.05 8.49 -1.71
CA MET A 95 -13.00 7.45 -1.31
C MET A 95 -13.20 6.37 -2.38
N GLN A 96 -12.72 6.58 -3.62
CA GLN A 96 -12.96 5.67 -4.75
C GLN A 96 -12.49 4.25 -4.50
N ASP A 97 -11.27 4.10 -3.99
CA ASP A 97 -10.67 2.78 -3.75
C ASP A 97 -11.42 1.97 -2.68
N LEU A 98 -12.09 2.66 -1.76
CA LEU A 98 -12.88 2.04 -0.69
C LEU A 98 -14.32 1.74 -1.13
N LYS A 99 -14.90 2.57 -2.01
CA LYS A 99 -16.27 2.38 -2.53
C LYS A 99 -16.39 1.24 -3.54
N GLY A 100 -15.28 0.67 -4.01
CA GLY A 100 -15.28 -0.42 -4.99
C GLY A 100 -15.78 -0.02 -6.38
N SER A 101 -15.96 1.28 -6.66
CA SER A 101 -16.26 1.82 -7.98
C SER A 101 -15.95 3.31 -8.08
N PHE A 102 -15.69 3.77 -9.28
CA PHE A 102 -15.57 5.20 -9.60
C PHE A 102 -16.35 5.54 -10.87
N SER A 103 -16.64 6.83 -11.09
CA SER A 103 -17.29 7.27 -12.31
C SER A 103 -16.29 7.60 -13.41
N GLY A 104 -16.44 6.94 -14.56
CA GLY A 104 -15.52 7.09 -15.70
C GLY A 104 -15.93 6.28 -16.91
N ILE A 105 -15.01 6.10 -17.85
CA ILE A 105 -15.25 5.33 -19.07
C ILE A 105 -14.97 3.82 -18.92
N GLY A 106 -14.23 3.38 -17.89
CA GLY A 106 -13.98 1.95 -17.65
C GLY A 106 -12.89 1.33 -18.52
N VAL A 107 -11.73 1.96 -18.59
CA VAL A 107 -10.52 1.40 -19.22
C VAL A 107 -9.33 1.51 -18.27
N GLN A 108 -8.45 0.50 -18.33
CA GLN A 108 -7.08 0.61 -17.85
C GLN A 108 -6.22 1.06 -19.04
N PHE A 109 -5.36 2.03 -18.83
CA PHE A 109 -4.54 2.59 -19.90
C PHE A 109 -3.09 2.76 -19.46
N THR A 110 -2.22 2.88 -20.44
CA THR A 110 -0.83 3.32 -20.25
C THR A 110 -0.51 4.42 -21.26
N LEU A 111 0.37 5.33 -20.88
CA LEU A 111 0.96 6.24 -21.84
C LEU A 111 2.06 5.49 -22.60
N TYR A 112 1.87 5.36 -23.91
CA TYR A 112 2.80 4.67 -24.78
C TYR A 112 3.26 5.61 -25.87
N LYS A 113 4.55 5.94 -25.87
CA LYS A 113 5.12 7.00 -26.68
C LYS A 113 4.35 8.31 -26.40
N ASP A 114 3.71 8.85 -27.37
CA ASP A 114 2.95 10.11 -27.35
C ASP A 114 1.42 9.91 -27.32
N THR A 115 0.93 8.72 -26.97
CA THR A 115 -0.49 8.37 -27.03
C THR A 115 -0.96 7.58 -25.81
N ILE A 116 -2.27 7.63 -25.54
CA ILE A 116 -2.92 6.76 -24.57
C ILE A 116 -3.22 5.43 -25.25
N ARG A 117 -2.67 4.33 -24.73
CA ARG A 117 -3.03 2.98 -25.15
C ARG A 117 -3.96 2.34 -24.13
N VAL A 118 -5.10 1.83 -24.57
CA VAL A 118 -5.99 0.99 -23.77
C VAL A 118 -5.30 -0.35 -23.54
N VAL A 119 -5.01 -0.67 -22.27
CA VAL A 119 -4.43 -1.96 -21.86
C VAL A 119 -5.54 -2.98 -21.68
N LYS A 120 -6.61 -2.58 -20.97
CA LYS A 120 -7.71 -3.45 -20.64
C LYS A 120 -9.02 -2.67 -20.59
N VAL A 121 -10.10 -3.27 -21.07
CA VAL A 121 -11.45 -2.75 -20.86
C VAL A 121 -12.03 -3.42 -19.60
N VAL A 122 -12.50 -2.59 -18.68
CA VAL A 122 -13.07 -3.09 -17.42
C VAL A 122 -14.40 -3.76 -17.70
N LYS A 123 -14.50 -5.04 -17.35
CA LYS A 123 -15.71 -5.82 -17.51
C LYS A 123 -16.86 -5.23 -16.69
N GLY A 124 -18.01 -5.04 -17.29
CA GLY A 124 -19.16 -4.36 -16.71
C GLY A 124 -19.05 -2.83 -16.75
N GLY A 125 -17.95 -2.27 -17.29
CA GLY A 125 -17.75 -0.82 -17.43
C GLY A 125 -18.34 -0.26 -18.73
N PRO A 126 -18.48 1.09 -18.82
CA PRO A 126 -19.11 1.74 -19.97
C PRO A 126 -18.42 1.51 -21.32
N SER A 127 -17.09 1.38 -21.35
CA SER A 127 -16.32 1.17 -22.58
C SER A 127 -16.55 -0.20 -23.21
N GLU A 128 -16.85 -1.22 -22.39
CA GLU A 128 -17.16 -2.56 -22.91
C GLU A 128 -18.41 -2.54 -23.77
N SER A 129 -19.46 -1.84 -23.32
CA SER A 129 -20.75 -1.77 -24.01
C SER A 129 -20.69 -1.09 -25.39
N VAL A 130 -19.71 -0.22 -25.63
CA VAL A 130 -19.54 0.49 -26.89
C VAL A 130 -18.48 -0.14 -27.81
N GLY A 131 -17.82 -1.23 -27.38
CA GLY A 131 -16.88 -2.00 -28.19
C GLY A 131 -15.46 -1.43 -28.26
N ILE A 132 -15.01 -0.70 -27.24
CA ILE A 132 -13.58 -0.40 -27.03
C ILE A 132 -12.84 -1.71 -26.79
N GLN A 133 -11.60 -1.81 -27.27
CA GLN A 133 -10.78 -3.01 -27.17
C GLN A 133 -9.40 -2.73 -26.59
N ALA A 134 -8.80 -3.74 -25.97
CA ALA A 134 -7.39 -3.70 -25.61
C ALA A 134 -6.53 -3.48 -26.88
N GLY A 135 -5.49 -2.64 -26.76
CA GLY A 135 -4.68 -2.21 -27.91
C GLY A 135 -5.17 -0.96 -28.62
N ASP A 136 -6.39 -0.50 -28.40
CA ASP A 136 -6.90 0.75 -28.95
C ASP A 136 -6.04 1.94 -28.48
N ARG A 137 -5.81 2.91 -29.36
CA ARG A 137 -5.08 4.14 -29.05
C ARG A 137 -6.04 5.32 -29.07
N ILE A 138 -6.17 6.01 -27.94
CA ILE A 138 -7.00 7.21 -27.84
C ILE A 138 -6.17 8.39 -28.37
N ILE A 139 -6.61 8.97 -29.47
CA ILE A 139 -5.96 10.08 -30.18
C ILE A 139 -6.65 11.40 -29.89
N ASN A 140 -7.99 11.39 -29.78
CA ASN A 140 -8.79 12.57 -29.49
C ASN A 140 -9.67 12.32 -28.27
N ILE A 141 -9.86 13.38 -27.46
CA ILE A 141 -10.83 13.40 -26.36
C ILE A 141 -11.66 14.67 -26.52
N ASP A 142 -12.99 14.53 -26.56
CA ASP A 142 -13.98 15.61 -26.71
C ASP A 142 -13.69 16.55 -27.89
N GLY A 143 -13.33 15.94 -29.02
CA GLY A 143 -13.08 16.64 -30.29
C GLY A 143 -11.71 17.32 -30.38
N LYS A 144 -10.88 17.24 -29.34
CA LYS A 144 -9.53 17.85 -29.34
C LYS A 144 -8.47 16.74 -29.45
N PRO A 145 -7.40 16.93 -30.23
CA PRO A 145 -6.25 16.03 -30.19
C PRO A 145 -5.66 15.97 -28.79
N TYR A 146 -5.38 14.75 -28.33
CA TYR A 146 -4.77 14.50 -27.03
C TYR A 146 -3.63 13.49 -27.19
N VAL A 147 -2.54 13.99 -27.77
CA VAL A 147 -1.31 13.27 -28.12
C VAL A 147 -0.10 14.18 -27.93
N GLY A 148 1.10 13.61 -27.88
CA GLY A 148 2.37 14.35 -27.79
C GLY A 148 2.98 14.29 -26.39
N ASP A 149 4.11 14.98 -26.21
CA ASP A 149 4.95 14.91 -25.01
C ASP A 149 4.31 15.58 -23.77
N THR A 150 3.22 16.31 -23.94
CA THR A 150 2.53 17.03 -22.85
C THR A 150 1.45 16.20 -22.15
N ILE A 151 1.17 14.99 -22.65
CA ILE A 151 0.19 14.11 -21.99
C ILE A 151 0.76 13.51 -20.71
N SER A 152 -0.07 13.46 -19.67
CA SER A 152 0.28 12.86 -18.38
C SER A 152 -0.80 11.90 -17.91
N ASN A 153 -0.45 10.98 -17.00
CA ASN A 153 -1.44 10.07 -16.38
C ASN A 153 -2.56 10.84 -15.70
N ASP A 154 -2.22 11.86 -14.89
CA ASP A 154 -3.21 12.69 -14.18
C ASP A 154 -4.10 13.47 -15.15
N GLY A 155 -3.50 14.09 -16.18
CA GLY A 155 -4.26 14.79 -17.22
C GLY A 155 -5.19 13.88 -18.00
N THR A 156 -4.76 12.64 -18.25
CA THR A 156 -5.57 11.60 -18.88
C THR A 156 -6.71 11.16 -17.97
N MET A 157 -6.41 10.85 -16.72
CA MET A 157 -7.44 10.44 -15.74
C MET A 157 -8.52 11.51 -15.57
N LYS A 158 -8.14 12.79 -15.42
CA LYS A 158 -9.08 13.91 -15.30
C LYS A 158 -10.01 14.07 -16.51
N ARG A 159 -9.59 13.65 -17.72
CA ARG A 159 -10.42 13.71 -18.93
C ARG A 159 -11.29 12.48 -19.14
N LEU A 160 -10.81 11.30 -18.74
CA LEU A 160 -11.54 10.03 -18.91
C LEU A 160 -12.52 9.77 -17.77
N LYS A 161 -12.20 10.18 -16.53
CA LYS A 161 -13.14 10.27 -15.41
C LYS A 161 -14.09 11.45 -15.59
N GLY A 162 -15.17 11.49 -14.83
CA GLY A 162 -16.10 12.61 -14.78
C GLY A 162 -17.45 12.20 -14.21
N PRO A 163 -18.40 13.14 -14.05
CA PRO A 163 -19.70 12.88 -13.46
C PRO A 163 -20.46 11.77 -14.18
N LYS A 164 -21.10 10.89 -13.41
CA LYS A 164 -21.97 9.83 -13.94
C LYS A 164 -23.04 10.43 -14.86
N GLY A 165 -23.24 9.81 -16.03
CA GLY A 165 -24.17 10.30 -17.05
C GLY A 165 -23.57 11.32 -18.03
N SER A 166 -22.41 11.90 -17.76
CA SER A 166 -21.71 12.77 -18.72
C SER A 166 -21.11 11.92 -19.87
N ILE A 167 -20.91 12.55 -21.04
CA ILE A 167 -20.42 11.86 -22.25
C ILE A 167 -18.96 12.21 -22.50
N ALA A 168 -18.12 11.18 -22.69
CA ALA A 168 -16.79 11.30 -23.26
C ALA A 168 -16.82 10.92 -24.74
N ARG A 169 -16.35 11.80 -25.63
CA ARG A 169 -16.22 11.51 -27.07
C ARG A 169 -14.77 11.20 -27.38
N LEU A 170 -14.52 9.96 -27.83
CA LEU A 170 -13.16 9.49 -28.10
C LEU A 170 -12.94 9.23 -29.58
N GLY A 171 -11.81 9.74 -30.12
CA GLY A 171 -11.29 9.35 -31.42
C GLY A 171 -10.21 8.28 -31.22
N ILE A 172 -10.44 7.08 -31.76
CA ILE A 172 -9.61 5.91 -31.51
C ILE A 172 -8.96 5.42 -32.79
N LYS A 173 -7.65 5.16 -32.72
CA LYS A 173 -6.89 4.45 -33.74
C LYS A 173 -6.74 2.99 -33.32
N ARG A 174 -7.34 2.08 -34.09
CA ARG A 174 -7.23 0.61 -33.95
C ARG A 174 -6.26 0.05 -35.00
N ALA A 175 -5.45 -0.93 -34.62
CA ALA A 175 -4.35 -1.41 -35.47
C ALA A 175 -4.82 -1.97 -36.84
N ASP A 176 -5.97 -2.64 -36.89
CA ASP A 176 -6.58 -3.24 -38.07
C ASP A 176 -7.44 -2.26 -38.90
N GLN A 177 -7.62 -1.02 -38.43
CA GLN A 177 -8.47 -0.01 -39.07
C GLN A 177 -7.66 1.15 -39.64
N LYS A 178 -7.88 1.48 -40.93
CA LYS A 178 -7.23 2.65 -41.56
C LYS A 178 -7.83 3.97 -41.12
N LYS A 179 -9.13 4.00 -40.79
CA LYS A 179 -9.88 5.20 -40.37
C LYS A 179 -9.90 5.31 -38.86
N LEU A 180 -9.95 6.54 -38.36
CA LEU A 180 -10.19 6.85 -36.96
C LEU A 180 -11.63 6.45 -36.60
N LEU A 181 -11.79 5.66 -35.54
CA LEU A 181 -13.09 5.27 -35.00
C LEU A 181 -13.55 6.32 -34.00
N SER A 182 -14.84 6.64 -34.00
CA SER A 182 -15.44 7.59 -33.06
C SER A 182 -16.37 6.86 -32.11
N PHE A 183 -16.15 7.03 -30.81
CA PHE A 183 -16.97 6.44 -29.75
C PHE A 183 -17.53 7.55 -28.85
N SER A 184 -18.81 7.46 -28.51
CA SER A 184 -19.45 8.28 -27.49
C SER A 184 -19.76 7.40 -26.29
N ILE A 185 -19.07 7.64 -25.17
CA ILE A 185 -19.17 6.79 -23.96
C ILE A 185 -19.86 7.58 -22.88
N THR A 186 -21.01 7.12 -22.42
CA THR A 186 -21.65 7.70 -21.23
C THR A 186 -20.90 7.20 -20.00
N ARG A 187 -20.27 8.12 -19.25
CA ARG A 187 -19.55 7.79 -18.02
C ARG A 187 -20.50 7.16 -17.01
N GLY A 188 -20.07 6.10 -16.38
CA GLY A 188 -20.85 5.33 -15.42
C GLY A 188 -19.96 4.73 -14.35
N ASP A 189 -20.57 3.90 -13.50
CA ASP A 189 -19.83 3.18 -12.46
C ASP A 189 -18.88 2.17 -13.11
N VAL A 190 -17.61 2.31 -12.79
CA VAL A 190 -16.54 1.41 -13.20
C VAL A 190 -16.16 0.59 -11.96
N PRO A 191 -16.44 -0.73 -11.94
CA PRO A 191 -16.11 -1.55 -10.79
C PRO A 191 -14.60 -1.67 -10.61
N VAL A 192 -14.14 -1.49 -9.38
CA VAL A 192 -12.76 -1.74 -8.95
C VAL A 192 -12.77 -3.06 -8.18
N LYS A 193 -12.20 -4.09 -8.80
CA LYS A 193 -12.06 -5.38 -8.12
C LYS A 193 -11.03 -5.29 -7.02
N THR A 194 -11.35 -5.89 -5.90
CA THR A 194 -10.50 -6.01 -4.73
C THR A 194 -10.01 -7.43 -4.48
N VAL A 195 -10.66 -8.42 -5.12
CA VAL A 195 -10.18 -9.80 -5.22
C VAL A 195 -9.54 -9.96 -6.60
N ASP A 196 -8.21 -9.81 -6.67
CA ASP A 196 -7.46 -9.77 -7.93
C ASP A 196 -7.31 -11.14 -8.57
N ALA A 197 -7.23 -12.21 -7.75
CA ALA A 197 -7.03 -13.56 -8.25
C ALA A 197 -7.74 -14.60 -7.39
N ALA A 198 -8.31 -15.62 -8.07
CA ALA A 198 -8.89 -16.80 -7.45
C ALA A 198 -8.72 -18.01 -8.37
N TYR A 199 -7.85 -18.96 -8.00
CA TYR A 199 -7.53 -20.15 -8.79
C TYR A 199 -7.10 -21.32 -7.90
N MET A 200 -6.96 -22.53 -8.48
CA MET A 200 -6.46 -23.72 -7.80
C MET A 200 -4.93 -23.77 -7.89
N ALA A 201 -4.23 -23.48 -6.77
CA ALA A 201 -2.77 -23.56 -6.69
C ALA A 201 -2.24 -25.00 -6.70
N SER A 202 -3.09 -25.98 -6.37
CA SER A 202 -2.89 -27.42 -6.53
C SER A 202 -4.28 -28.10 -6.61
N PRO A 203 -4.38 -29.40 -6.90
CA PRO A 203 -5.69 -30.07 -7.02
C PRO A 203 -6.63 -29.91 -5.81
N THR A 204 -6.09 -29.60 -4.63
CA THR A 204 -6.89 -29.44 -3.40
C THR A 204 -6.69 -28.11 -2.68
N ILE A 205 -5.80 -27.24 -3.16
CA ILE A 205 -5.45 -25.98 -2.51
C ILE A 205 -5.93 -24.83 -3.39
N GLY A 206 -6.90 -24.06 -2.89
CA GLY A 206 -7.32 -22.80 -3.47
C GLY A 206 -6.38 -21.66 -3.06
N TYR A 207 -6.26 -20.67 -3.95
CA TYR A 207 -5.56 -19.41 -3.70
C TYR A 207 -6.51 -18.26 -3.99
N ILE A 208 -6.56 -17.30 -3.07
CA ILE A 208 -7.27 -16.02 -3.25
C ILE A 208 -6.33 -14.89 -2.88
N ARG A 209 -6.24 -13.87 -3.76
CA ARG A 209 -5.54 -12.61 -3.48
C ARG A 209 -6.53 -11.49 -3.27
N VAL A 210 -6.38 -10.77 -2.16
CA VAL A 210 -7.19 -9.60 -1.81
C VAL A 210 -6.26 -8.38 -1.73
N SER A 211 -6.49 -7.39 -2.59
CA SER A 211 -5.65 -6.18 -2.70
C SER A 211 -6.09 -5.03 -1.81
N SER A 212 -7.36 -4.99 -1.38
CA SER A 212 -7.88 -4.01 -0.42
C SER A 212 -9.16 -4.51 0.25
N PHE A 213 -9.58 -3.83 1.33
CA PHE A 213 -10.82 -4.12 2.05
C PHE A 213 -11.86 -3.00 1.79
N GLY A 214 -12.46 -3.00 0.60
CA GLY A 214 -13.52 -2.08 0.21
C GLY A 214 -14.93 -2.62 0.49
N ASP A 215 -15.95 -1.87 0.06
CA ASP A 215 -17.37 -2.21 0.24
C ASP A 215 -17.76 -3.52 -0.46
N THR A 216 -17.18 -3.80 -1.64
CA THR A 216 -17.51 -4.98 -2.45
C THR A 216 -16.68 -6.22 -2.10
N THR A 217 -15.60 -6.05 -1.34
CA THR A 217 -14.58 -7.09 -1.11
C THR A 217 -15.17 -8.36 -0.50
N TYR A 218 -16.06 -8.24 0.49
CA TYR A 218 -16.64 -9.43 1.11
C TYR A 218 -17.48 -10.24 0.11
N ALA A 219 -18.28 -9.58 -0.72
CA ALA A 219 -19.08 -10.24 -1.74
C ALA A 219 -18.19 -10.92 -2.81
N GLU A 220 -17.13 -10.23 -3.26
CA GLU A 220 -16.14 -10.76 -4.19
C GLU A 220 -15.40 -11.97 -3.59
N PHE A 221 -15.05 -11.89 -2.31
CA PHE A 221 -14.39 -12.97 -1.58
C PHE A 221 -15.27 -14.23 -1.47
N ILE A 222 -16.55 -14.08 -1.13
CA ILE A 222 -17.51 -15.19 -1.08
C ILE A 222 -17.71 -15.79 -2.49
N ALA A 223 -17.79 -14.96 -3.53
CA ALA A 223 -17.86 -15.43 -4.90
C ALA A 223 -16.61 -16.24 -5.31
N ALA A 224 -15.41 -15.78 -4.90
CA ALA A 224 -14.15 -16.48 -5.10
C ALA A 224 -14.12 -17.84 -4.37
N LEU A 225 -14.54 -17.89 -3.12
CA LEU A 225 -14.66 -19.13 -2.35
C LEU A 225 -15.65 -20.10 -3.00
N THR A 226 -16.81 -19.62 -3.46
CA THR A 226 -17.81 -20.42 -4.15
C THR A 226 -17.24 -20.98 -5.46
N LYS A 227 -16.53 -20.16 -6.25
CA LYS A 227 -15.83 -20.63 -7.46
C LYS A 227 -14.84 -21.76 -7.12
N LEU A 228 -14.00 -21.60 -6.11
CA LEU A 228 -13.05 -22.63 -5.71
C LEU A 228 -13.73 -23.89 -5.19
N GLN A 229 -14.89 -23.76 -4.54
CA GLN A 229 -15.67 -24.90 -4.06
C GLN A 229 -16.18 -25.76 -5.21
N THR A 230 -16.62 -25.16 -6.32
CA THR A 230 -16.98 -25.92 -7.53
C THR A 230 -15.80 -26.64 -8.16
N MET A 231 -14.57 -26.17 -7.89
CA MET A 231 -13.33 -26.79 -8.36
C MET A 231 -12.75 -27.82 -7.35
N GLY A 232 -13.41 -28.04 -6.20
CA GLY A 232 -13.04 -29.05 -5.22
C GLY A 232 -11.92 -28.68 -4.25
N PHE A 233 -11.71 -27.38 -3.96
CA PHE A 233 -10.73 -27.00 -2.96
C PHE A 233 -11.12 -27.51 -1.56
N SER A 234 -10.13 -27.84 -0.76
CA SER A 234 -10.28 -28.26 0.64
C SER A 234 -9.29 -27.58 1.57
N LYS A 235 -8.45 -26.70 1.06
CA LYS A 235 -7.43 -25.92 1.76
C LYS A 235 -7.27 -24.57 1.08
N LEU A 236 -6.91 -23.51 1.82
CA LEU A 236 -6.87 -22.15 1.30
C LEU A 236 -5.57 -21.43 1.60
N ILE A 237 -5.03 -20.76 0.60
CA ILE A 237 -4.03 -19.69 0.74
C ILE A 237 -4.75 -18.37 0.50
N LEU A 238 -4.77 -17.49 1.51
CA LEU A 238 -5.25 -16.12 1.40
C LEU A 238 -4.05 -15.18 1.34
N ASP A 239 -3.88 -14.47 0.24
CA ASP A 239 -2.76 -13.55 0.03
C ASP A 239 -3.18 -12.10 0.27
N LEU A 240 -2.64 -11.51 1.34
CA LEU A 240 -2.81 -10.11 1.73
C LEU A 240 -1.53 -9.29 1.51
N ARG A 241 -0.54 -9.81 0.78
CA ARG A 241 0.67 -9.06 0.44
C ARG A 241 0.34 -7.90 -0.48
N GLY A 242 0.92 -6.73 -0.21
CA GLY A 242 0.61 -5.51 -0.95
C GLY A 242 -0.73 -4.86 -0.57
N ASN A 243 -1.49 -5.39 0.40
CA ASN A 243 -2.80 -4.88 0.79
C ASN A 243 -2.69 -3.84 1.92
N PRO A 244 -2.93 -2.53 1.66
CA PRO A 244 -2.80 -1.47 2.66
C PRO A 244 -3.94 -1.43 3.70
N GLY A 245 -4.93 -2.32 3.57
CA GLY A 245 -6.11 -2.37 4.43
C GLY A 245 -7.37 -1.85 3.74
N GLY A 246 -8.17 -1.13 4.49
CA GLY A 246 -9.48 -0.60 4.09
C GLY A 246 -10.45 -0.63 5.25
N TYR A 247 -11.71 -0.96 5.00
CA TYR A 247 -12.75 -1.01 6.03
C TYR A 247 -12.53 -2.17 7.02
N MET A 248 -12.56 -1.83 8.30
CA MET A 248 -12.46 -2.80 9.39
C MET A 248 -13.62 -3.80 9.36
N GLU A 249 -14.81 -3.32 9.10
CA GLU A 249 -16.03 -4.13 9.04
C GLU A 249 -15.92 -5.24 7.99
N THR A 250 -15.33 -4.95 6.83
CA THR A 250 -15.08 -5.93 5.77
C THR A 250 -14.11 -7.02 6.23
N ALA A 251 -13.02 -6.63 6.92
CA ALA A 251 -12.09 -7.60 7.50
C ALA A 251 -12.77 -8.46 8.57
N VAL A 252 -13.61 -7.88 9.42
CA VAL A 252 -14.39 -8.58 10.44
C VAL A 252 -15.33 -9.61 9.79
N GLN A 253 -16.05 -9.25 8.72
CA GLN A 253 -16.91 -10.17 7.97
C GLN A 253 -16.11 -11.34 7.38
N MET A 254 -14.95 -11.07 6.77
CA MET A 254 -14.10 -12.11 6.20
C MET A 254 -13.53 -13.06 7.28
N VAL A 255 -13.08 -12.52 8.43
CA VAL A 255 -12.59 -13.34 9.56
C VAL A 255 -13.71 -14.22 10.13
N ASN A 256 -14.95 -13.70 10.16
CA ASN A 256 -16.12 -14.44 10.65
C ASN A 256 -16.33 -15.78 9.92
N GLU A 257 -15.90 -15.89 8.65
CA GLU A 257 -15.98 -17.13 7.88
C GLU A 257 -15.12 -18.26 8.46
N PHE A 258 -14.05 -17.93 9.20
CA PHE A 258 -13.03 -18.91 9.60
C PHE A 258 -13.00 -19.23 11.10
N LEU A 259 -13.60 -18.41 11.94
CA LEU A 259 -13.52 -18.58 13.39
C LEU A 259 -14.84 -19.12 13.97
N PRO A 260 -14.77 -20.00 15.00
CA PRO A 260 -15.97 -20.49 15.67
C PRO A 260 -16.70 -19.36 16.41
N LYS A 261 -17.99 -19.59 16.72
CA LYS A 261 -18.87 -18.64 17.41
C LYS A 261 -18.21 -18.03 18.64
N ASN A 262 -18.44 -16.73 18.84
CA ASN A 262 -17.98 -15.94 19.98
C ASN A 262 -16.45 -15.78 20.10
N SER A 263 -15.69 -16.09 19.06
CA SER A 263 -14.26 -15.77 19.01
C SER A 263 -14.05 -14.27 18.90
N LEU A 264 -13.14 -13.70 19.68
CA LEU A 264 -12.74 -12.30 19.53
C LEU A 264 -11.95 -12.13 18.22
N ILE A 265 -12.35 -11.18 17.40
CA ILE A 265 -11.66 -10.82 16.15
C ILE A 265 -10.71 -9.65 16.41
N VAL A 266 -11.24 -8.59 16.98
CA VAL A 266 -10.54 -7.33 17.25
C VAL A 266 -11.34 -6.55 18.29
N TYR A 267 -10.69 -5.69 19.06
CA TYR A 267 -11.40 -4.64 19.80
C TYR A 267 -10.76 -3.30 19.56
N THR A 268 -11.55 -2.24 19.67
CA THR A 268 -11.10 -0.86 19.54
C THR A 268 -11.27 -0.13 20.86
N GLU A 269 -10.33 0.76 21.20
CA GLU A 269 -10.38 1.57 22.41
C GLU A 269 -9.63 2.88 22.21
N GLY A 270 -10.17 3.97 22.75
CA GLY A 270 -9.57 5.30 22.69
C GLY A 270 -10.04 6.20 23.84
N ARG A 271 -9.43 7.36 23.98
CA ARG A 271 -9.70 8.28 25.10
C ARG A 271 -11.19 8.63 25.28
N LYS A 272 -11.92 8.81 24.18
CA LYS A 272 -13.36 9.12 24.14
C LYS A 272 -14.17 8.01 23.46
N SER A 273 -13.50 6.95 23.02
CA SER A 273 -14.11 5.78 22.39
C SER A 273 -13.98 4.61 23.35
N PRO A 274 -15.05 4.23 24.07
CA PRO A 274 -14.98 3.10 24.99
C PRO A 274 -14.65 1.82 24.24
N ARG A 275 -14.11 0.83 24.96
CA ARG A 275 -13.78 -0.48 24.39
C ARG A 275 -15.00 -1.09 23.70
N LYS A 276 -14.82 -1.41 22.39
CA LYS A 276 -15.81 -2.08 21.56
C LYS A 276 -15.21 -3.35 20.99
N GLU A 277 -15.80 -4.49 21.31
CA GLU A 277 -15.35 -5.80 20.82
C GLU A 277 -16.15 -6.23 19.60
N TYR A 278 -15.44 -6.83 18.64
CA TYR A 278 -16.02 -7.47 17.46
C TYR A 278 -15.77 -8.97 17.58
N ARG A 279 -16.85 -9.73 17.64
CA ARG A 279 -16.81 -11.18 17.82
C ARG A 279 -17.56 -11.88 16.69
N THR A 280 -17.17 -13.12 16.42
CA THR A 280 -17.83 -13.97 15.44
C THR A 280 -19.22 -14.38 15.87
N ASP A 281 -20.14 -14.48 14.91
CA ASP A 281 -21.52 -14.94 15.11
C ASP A 281 -21.70 -16.47 14.96
N GLY A 282 -20.66 -17.16 14.43
CA GLY A 282 -20.64 -18.61 14.22
C GLY A 282 -21.31 -19.10 12.94
N ARG A 283 -21.70 -18.18 12.03
CA ARG A 283 -22.33 -18.53 10.75
C ARG A 283 -21.33 -18.82 9.63
N GLY A 284 -20.03 -18.57 9.85
CA GLY A 284 -18.99 -18.80 8.87
C GLY A 284 -18.95 -20.24 8.38
N ALA A 285 -18.81 -20.44 7.09
CA ALA A 285 -18.85 -21.74 6.45
C ALA A 285 -17.50 -22.49 6.44
N TYR A 286 -16.40 -21.78 6.71
CA TYR A 286 -15.03 -22.27 6.53
C TYR A 286 -14.26 -22.44 7.84
N GLN A 287 -14.95 -22.66 8.97
CA GLN A 287 -14.34 -22.73 10.31
C GLN A 287 -13.30 -23.84 10.46
N SER A 288 -13.43 -24.93 9.74
CA SER A 288 -12.51 -26.09 9.77
C SER A 288 -11.53 -26.14 8.58
N LEU A 289 -11.66 -25.21 7.60
CA LEU A 289 -10.83 -25.20 6.40
C LEU A 289 -9.36 -24.91 6.75
N PRO A 290 -8.38 -25.76 6.40
CA PRO A 290 -6.96 -25.46 6.56
C PRO A 290 -6.59 -24.16 5.85
N LEU A 291 -6.04 -23.18 6.60
CA LEU A 291 -5.82 -21.82 6.17
C LEU A 291 -4.36 -21.40 6.38
N VAL A 292 -3.79 -20.80 5.36
CA VAL A 292 -2.52 -20.05 5.41
C VAL A 292 -2.80 -18.63 4.92
N VAL A 293 -2.27 -17.64 5.62
CA VAL A 293 -2.36 -16.22 5.24
C VAL A 293 -0.97 -15.70 4.89
N LEU A 294 -0.82 -15.09 3.72
CA LEU A 294 0.42 -14.45 3.31
C LEU A 294 0.38 -12.95 3.61
N VAL A 295 1.44 -12.44 4.21
CA VAL A 295 1.60 -11.01 4.53
C VAL A 295 3.00 -10.53 4.16
N ASP A 296 3.14 -9.23 3.93
CA ASP A 296 4.43 -8.57 3.75
C ASP A 296 4.47 -7.20 4.45
N GLU A 297 5.58 -6.49 4.29
CA GLU A 297 5.84 -5.19 4.91
C GLU A 297 4.85 -4.09 4.53
N THR A 298 4.06 -4.30 3.49
CA THR A 298 3.03 -3.36 3.02
C THR A 298 1.61 -3.78 3.41
N SER A 299 1.45 -4.99 3.96
CA SER A 299 0.18 -5.43 4.56
C SER A 299 -0.13 -4.60 5.80
N ALA A 300 -1.21 -3.82 5.79
CA ALA A 300 -1.48 -2.83 6.84
C ALA A 300 -2.95 -2.82 7.29
N SER A 301 -3.23 -2.23 8.47
CA SER A 301 -4.59 -1.90 8.95
C SER A 301 -5.54 -3.12 8.94
N ALA A 302 -6.59 -3.13 8.12
CA ALA A 302 -7.56 -4.24 8.01
C ALA A 302 -6.89 -5.59 7.69
N SER A 303 -5.79 -5.60 6.91
CA SER A 303 -4.97 -6.79 6.67
C SER A 303 -4.35 -7.32 7.97
N GLU A 304 -3.92 -6.41 8.85
CA GLU A 304 -3.34 -6.76 10.15
C GLU A 304 -4.41 -7.20 11.15
N ILE A 305 -5.63 -6.67 11.05
CA ILE A 305 -6.79 -7.17 11.79
C ILE A 305 -7.07 -8.62 11.39
N PHE A 306 -7.14 -8.90 10.08
CA PHE A 306 -7.37 -10.26 9.59
C PHE A 306 -6.25 -11.21 10.04
N ALA A 307 -4.99 -10.89 9.73
CA ALA A 307 -3.84 -11.72 10.06
C ALA A 307 -3.69 -11.91 11.57
N GLY A 308 -3.87 -10.86 12.37
CA GLY A 308 -3.81 -10.89 13.83
C GLY A 308 -4.92 -11.74 14.45
N ALA A 309 -6.16 -11.64 13.93
CA ALA A 309 -7.27 -12.48 14.38
C ALA A 309 -7.00 -13.98 14.13
N ILE A 310 -6.49 -14.33 12.95
CA ILE A 310 -6.15 -15.72 12.60
C ILE A 310 -4.97 -16.21 13.44
N GLN A 311 -3.92 -15.41 13.62
CA GLN A 311 -2.73 -15.78 14.37
C GLN A 311 -3.01 -15.96 15.87
N ASP A 312 -3.72 -15.00 16.49
CA ASP A 312 -3.92 -14.97 17.93
C ASP A 312 -4.97 -15.99 18.40
N ASN A 313 -5.92 -16.36 17.53
CA ASN A 313 -6.82 -17.50 17.74
C ASN A 313 -6.20 -18.86 17.37
N ASP A 314 -4.95 -18.90 16.91
CA ASP A 314 -4.27 -20.12 16.45
C ASP A 314 -5.04 -20.87 15.36
N ARG A 315 -5.76 -20.14 14.50
CA ARG A 315 -6.67 -20.70 13.49
C ARG A 315 -5.95 -21.09 12.20
N GLY A 316 -4.86 -20.45 11.90
CA GLY A 316 -4.07 -20.67 10.69
C GLY A 316 -2.64 -20.16 10.87
N THR A 317 -1.80 -20.39 9.86
CA THR A 317 -0.39 -19.99 9.86
C THR A 317 -0.20 -18.72 9.02
N ILE A 318 0.51 -17.74 9.57
CA ILE A 318 0.90 -16.52 8.87
C ILE A 318 2.28 -16.73 8.27
N ILE A 319 2.43 -16.54 6.96
CA ILE A 319 3.69 -16.71 6.22
C ILE A 319 4.08 -15.41 5.53
N GLY A 320 5.36 -15.09 5.52
CA GLY A 320 5.91 -13.96 4.78
C GLY A 320 6.86 -13.09 5.57
N ARG A 321 6.64 -11.79 5.60
CA ARG A 321 7.44 -10.80 6.32
C ARG A 321 6.57 -10.02 7.29
N ARG A 322 7.21 -9.36 8.27
CA ARG A 322 6.51 -8.53 9.25
C ARG A 322 5.68 -7.46 8.55
N SER A 323 4.42 -7.30 8.95
CA SER A 323 3.49 -6.34 8.38
C SER A 323 3.86 -4.88 8.71
N PHE A 324 3.09 -3.93 8.21
CA PHE A 324 3.39 -2.50 8.30
C PHE A 324 3.39 -1.96 9.74
N GLY A 325 2.38 -2.31 10.53
CA GLY A 325 2.21 -1.80 11.90
C GLY A 325 1.31 -0.58 11.99
N LYS A 326 0.15 -0.57 11.31
CA LYS A 326 -0.88 0.46 11.45
C LYS A 326 -2.02 -0.03 12.31
N GLY A 327 -2.05 0.40 13.58
CA GLY A 327 -3.04 0.03 14.59
C GLY A 327 -3.97 1.16 15.02
N LEU A 328 -4.13 2.20 14.19
CA LEU A 328 -4.96 3.37 14.44
C LEU A 328 -6.28 3.28 13.68
N VAL A 329 -7.37 3.70 14.32
CA VAL A 329 -8.72 3.75 13.74
C VAL A 329 -9.04 5.19 13.38
N GLN A 330 -9.26 5.47 12.10
CA GLN A 330 -9.70 6.76 11.59
C GLN A 330 -11.21 6.76 11.39
N VAL A 331 -11.85 7.85 11.81
CA VAL A 331 -13.28 8.13 11.54
C VAL A 331 -13.36 9.30 10.57
N PRO A 332 -14.07 9.16 9.44
CA PRO A 332 -14.35 10.27 8.56
C PRO A 332 -15.40 11.20 9.19
N ILE A 333 -15.11 12.50 9.17
CA ILE A 333 -15.99 13.57 9.64
C ILE A 333 -16.13 14.56 8.49
N GLU A 334 -17.33 14.71 7.95
CA GLU A 334 -17.62 15.63 6.86
C GLU A 334 -17.89 17.04 7.40
N PHE A 335 -17.32 18.04 6.73
CA PHE A 335 -17.63 19.44 6.98
C PHE A 335 -18.75 19.94 6.07
N PRO A 336 -19.45 21.04 6.44
CA PRO A 336 -20.58 21.57 5.65
C PRO A 336 -20.20 22.02 4.23
N ASP A 337 -18.94 22.33 3.99
CA ASP A 337 -18.38 22.72 2.67
C ASP A 337 -18.05 21.52 1.77
N GLY A 338 -18.31 20.29 2.26
CA GLY A 338 -18.01 19.04 1.57
C GLY A 338 -16.57 18.56 1.74
N SER A 339 -15.71 19.27 2.46
CA SER A 339 -14.40 18.76 2.87
C SER A 339 -14.53 17.70 3.96
N MET A 340 -13.47 16.92 4.20
CA MET A 340 -13.50 15.79 5.13
C MET A 340 -12.25 15.76 6.01
N LEU A 341 -12.46 15.47 7.27
CA LEU A 341 -11.42 15.15 8.24
C LEU A 341 -11.43 13.63 8.49
N ARG A 342 -10.32 12.94 8.24
CA ARG A 342 -10.07 11.60 8.78
C ARG A 342 -9.32 11.75 10.09
N LEU A 343 -9.99 11.56 11.21
CA LEU A 343 -9.40 11.74 12.55
C LEU A 343 -9.16 10.39 13.22
N THR A 344 -7.97 10.19 13.76
CA THR A 344 -7.68 9.04 14.62
C THR A 344 -8.40 9.19 15.96
N THR A 345 -9.34 8.29 16.26
CA THR A 345 -10.16 8.32 17.46
C THR A 345 -9.91 7.17 18.42
N ALA A 346 -9.30 6.09 17.94
CA ALA A 346 -9.03 4.89 18.73
C ALA A 346 -7.81 4.13 18.21
N ARG A 347 -7.34 3.18 19.01
CA ARG A 347 -6.44 2.09 18.58
C ARG A 347 -7.23 0.80 18.47
N TYR A 348 -6.77 -0.12 17.63
CA TYR A 348 -7.28 -1.47 17.65
C TYR A 348 -6.27 -2.46 18.23
N TYR A 349 -6.81 -3.51 18.79
CA TYR A 349 -6.07 -4.55 19.50
C TYR A 349 -6.53 -5.91 19.01
N THR A 350 -5.59 -6.81 18.79
CA THR A 350 -5.86 -8.19 18.37
C THR A 350 -6.41 -9.03 19.54
N PRO A 351 -6.85 -10.27 19.32
CA PRO A 351 -7.39 -11.11 20.38
C PRO A 351 -6.48 -11.34 21.57
N SER A 352 -5.16 -11.34 21.38
CA SER A 352 -4.19 -11.46 22.46
C SER A 352 -4.05 -10.19 23.32
N GLY A 353 -4.67 -9.08 22.91
CA GLY A 353 -4.59 -7.79 23.58
C GLY A 353 -3.46 -6.88 23.10
N ARG A 354 -2.65 -7.31 22.10
CA ARG A 354 -1.57 -6.49 21.57
C ARG A 354 -2.09 -5.45 20.59
N CYS A 355 -1.55 -4.22 20.69
CA CYS A 355 -1.66 -3.21 19.64
C CYS A 355 -0.54 -3.44 18.62
N VAL A 356 -0.88 -3.45 17.34
CA VAL A 356 0.11 -3.62 16.27
C VAL A 356 0.75 -2.31 15.82
N GLN A 357 0.28 -1.17 16.34
CA GLN A 357 0.77 0.16 15.96
C GLN A 357 2.27 0.28 16.21
N LYS A 358 3.03 0.55 15.15
CA LYS A 358 4.45 0.91 15.27
C LYS A 358 4.61 2.28 15.96
N PRO A 359 5.71 2.51 16.69
CA PRO A 359 5.95 3.79 17.35
C PRO A 359 5.92 4.95 16.35
N TYR A 360 5.38 6.08 16.79
CA TYR A 360 5.45 7.36 16.08
C TYR A 360 5.57 8.50 17.09
N LYS A 361 6.08 9.63 16.64
CA LYS A 361 6.11 10.89 17.39
C LYS A 361 5.20 11.89 16.69
N PRO A 362 4.37 12.65 17.43
CA PRO A 362 3.63 13.76 16.84
C PRO A 362 4.57 14.73 16.11
N GLY A 363 4.16 15.20 14.93
CA GLY A 363 4.97 16.11 14.11
C GLY A 363 6.12 15.47 13.31
N ASP A 364 6.40 14.18 13.51
CA ASP A 364 7.52 13.46 12.87
C ASP A 364 7.02 12.42 11.85
N GLU A 365 6.45 12.91 10.75
CA GLU A 365 5.94 12.09 9.66
C GLU A 365 7.08 11.43 8.87
N GLU A 366 8.22 12.14 8.73
CA GLU A 366 9.37 11.64 7.95
C GLU A 366 9.98 10.38 8.55
N ASP A 367 10.19 10.34 9.86
CA ASP A 367 10.69 9.14 10.56
C ASP A 367 9.71 7.97 10.46
N TYR A 368 8.41 8.28 10.50
CA TYR A 368 7.37 7.26 10.38
C TYR A 368 7.34 6.62 8.98
N GLU A 369 7.49 7.42 7.92
CA GLU A 369 7.56 6.94 6.54
C GLU A 369 8.87 6.22 6.25
N ALA A 370 9.98 6.70 6.83
CA ALA A 370 11.30 6.08 6.67
C ALA A 370 11.42 4.68 7.29
N ASP A 371 10.50 4.26 8.17
CA ASP A 371 10.55 2.96 8.86
C ASP A 371 10.73 1.77 7.91
N LEU A 372 10.00 1.74 6.78
CA LEU A 372 10.14 0.64 5.81
C LEU A 372 11.55 0.60 5.19
N LEU A 373 12.15 1.76 4.96
CA LEU A 373 13.51 1.85 4.45
C LEU A 373 14.52 1.41 5.50
N LEU A 374 14.38 1.89 6.74
CA LEU A 374 15.22 1.49 7.88
C LEU A 374 15.15 -0.02 8.14
N ARG A 375 13.97 -0.63 8.03
CA ARG A 375 13.79 -2.09 8.13
C ARG A 375 14.55 -2.84 7.04
N ALA A 376 14.53 -2.32 5.80
CA ALA A 376 15.30 -2.88 4.70
C ALA A 376 16.81 -2.78 4.93
N GLU A 377 17.29 -1.62 5.42
CA GLU A 377 18.70 -1.36 5.74
C GLU A 377 19.21 -2.25 6.88
N HIS A 378 18.37 -2.51 7.88
CA HIS A 378 18.70 -3.44 8.97
C HIS A 378 18.61 -4.92 8.57
N GLY A 379 18.31 -5.23 7.29
CA GLY A 379 18.24 -6.59 6.80
C GLY A 379 16.98 -7.36 7.15
N GLU A 380 15.94 -6.70 7.70
CA GLU A 380 14.72 -7.35 8.16
C GLU A 380 13.98 -8.07 7.03
N TYR A 381 14.10 -7.61 5.79
CA TYR A 381 13.47 -8.28 4.65
C TYR A 381 14.19 -9.55 4.20
N PHE A 382 15.39 -9.80 4.73
CA PHE A 382 16.26 -10.90 4.32
C PHE A 382 16.51 -11.92 5.42
N SER A 383 16.34 -11.54 6.70
CA SER A 383 16.57 -12.42 7.85
C SER A 383 15.52 -12.23 8.94
N ALA A 384 15.00 -13.34 9.45
CA ALA A 384 14.11 -13.34 10.61
C ALA A 384 14.79 -12.80 11.88
N ASP A 385 16.09 -13.06 12.03
CA ASP A 385 16.87 -12.64 13.20
C ASP A 385 17.05 -11.10 13.26
N SER A 386 16.86 -10.42 12.13
CA SER A 386 16.91 -8.96 12.04
C SER A 386 15.60 -8.28 12.42
N ILE A 387 14.52 -9.02 12.68
CA ILE A 387 13.22 -8.46 13.07
C ILE A 387 13.34 -7.86 14.47
N ARG A 388 13.18 -6.53 14.53
CA ARG A 388 13.16 -5.79 15.80
C ARG A 388 11.73 -5.67 16.29
N THR A 389 11.43 -6.24 17.46
CA THR A 389 10.15 -6.10 18.14
C THR A 389 10.28 -5.10 19.28
N SER A 390 9.19 -4.42 19.66
CA SER A 390 9.15 -3.51 20.81
C SER A 390 9.42 -4.19 22.15
N GLY A 391 9.53 -5.52 22.17
CA GLY A 391 9.79 -6.32 23.36
C GLY A 391 8.55 -6.69 24.16
N GLU A 392 7.40 -6.04 23.94
CA GLU A 392 6.15 -6.38 24.63
C GLU A 392 5.59 -7.72 24.11
N LYS A 393 5.46 -8.69 25.01
CA LYS A 393 5.10 -10.08 24.71
C LYS A 393 3.67 -10.37 25.11
N PHE A 394 2.93 -10.96 24.21
CA PHE A 394 1.56 -11.44 24.41
C PHE A 394 1.47 -12.94 24.14
N LYS A 395 0.34 -13.52 24.49
CA LYS A 395 0.10 -14.96 24.30
C LYS A 395 -1.11 -15.17 23.39
N THR A 396 -0.94 -16.05 22.41
CA THR A 396 -2.07 -16.57 21.62
C THR A 396 -2.94 -17.48 22.46
N ARG A 397 -4.06 -17.94 21.92
CA ARG A 397 -5.01 -18.82 22.59
C ARG A 397 -4.35 -20.10 23.15
N ILE A 398 -3.40 -20.72 22.44
CA ILE A 398 -2.68 -21.92 22.89
C ILE A 398 -1.34 -21.58 23.59
N GLY A 399 -1.05 -20.30 23.84
CA GLY A 399 0.12 -19.88 24.62
C GLY A 399 1.39 -19.61 23.81
N ARG A 400 1.34 -19.54 22.47
CA ARG A 400 2.48 -19.10 21.65
C ARG A 400 2.79 -17.63 21.95
N THR A 401 4.06 -17.24 21.86
CA THR A 401 4.46 -15.84 22.06
C THR A 401 4.30 -15.06 20.77
N VAL A 402 3.63 -13.92 20.86
CA VAL A 402 3.50 -12.91 19.81
C VAL A 402 3.90 -11.54 20.36
N TYR A 403 4.21 -10.59 19.50
CA TYR A 403 4.76 -9.29 19.88
C TYR A 403 3.83 -8.16 19.46
N GLY A 404 3.75 -7.11 20.28
CA GLY A 404 3.05 -5.86 20.00
C GLY A 404 3.98 -4.77 19.48
N GLY A 405 3.41 -3.61 19.13
CA GLY A 405 4.14 -2.38 18.84
C GLY A 405 4.97 -2.36 17.55
N GLY A 406 4.57 -3.11 16.51
CA GLY A 406 5.35 -3.10 15.27
C GLY A 406 4.84 -4.02 14.16
N GLY A 407 3.52 -4.17 14.03
CA GLY A 407 2.91 -5.05 13.02
C GLY A 407 2.81 -6.52 13.45
N ILE A 408 2.35 -7.35 12.54
CA ILE A 408 2.22 -8.79 12.70
C ILE A 408 3.52 -9.46 12.25
N VAL A 409 4.23 -10.09 13.17
CA VAL A 409 5.39 -10.95 12.85
C VAL A 409 4.85 -12.29 12.36
N PRO A 410 5.25 -12.77 11.16
CA PRO A 410 4.75 -14.02 10.63
C PRO A 410 5.22 -15.24 11.46
N ASP A 411 4.43 -16.31 11.43
CA ASP A 411 4.80 -17.59 12.06
C ASP A 411 5.94 -18.28 11.28
N ILE A 412 5.96 -18.09 9.97
CA ILE A 412 7.01 -18.58 9.07
C ILE A 412 7.51 -17.41 8.24
N PHE A 413 8.74 -17.04 8.48
CA PHE A 413 9.41 -15.98 7.72
C PHE A 413 9.81 -16.50 6.33
N VAL A 414 9.56 -15.68 5.30
CA VAL A 414 10.06 -15.90 3.94
C VAL A 414 10.77 -14.64 3.47
N ALA A 415 12.07 -14.74 3.25
CA ALA A 415 12.90 -13.64 2.80
C ALA A 415 12.45 -13.09 1.44
N ARG A 416 12.63 -11.78 1.25
CA ARG A 416 12.41 -11.12 -0.04
C ARG A 416 13.34 -11.73 -1.09
N ASP A 417 12.77 -12.19 -2.20
CA ASP A 417 13.58 -12.73 -3.30
C ASP A 417 14.18 -11.61 -4.13
N THR A 418 15.49 -11.51 -4.11
CA THR A 418 16.26 -10.55 -4.91
C THR A 418 17.09 -11.22 -6.00
N LEU A 419 16.93 -12.55 -6.17
CA LEU A 419 17.67 -13.29 -7.17
C LEU A 419 17.34 -12.77 -8.58
N GLY A 420 18.37 -12.32 -9.29
CA GLY A 420 18.21 -11.74 -10.63
C GLY A 420 17.74 -10.28 -10.67
N MET A 421 17.55 -9.60 -9.54
CA MET A 421 17.24 -8.17 -9.48
C MET A 421 18.48 -7.31 -9.75
N THR A 422 18.95 -7.31 -11.00
CA THR A 422 20.07 -6.44 -11.42
C THR A 422 19.61 -4.99 -11.60
N SER A 423 20.56 -4.04 -11.71
CA SER A 423 20.21 -2.64 -12.04
C SER A 423 19.51 -2.54 -13.40
N TYR A 424 19.90 -3.35 -14.39
CA TYR A 424 19.22 -3.41 -15.68
C TYR A 424 17.74 -3.80 -15.54
N PHE A 425 17.44 -4.83 -14.74
CA PHE A 425 16.06 -5.23 -14.47
C PHE A 425 15.28 -4.10 -13.77
N LYS A 426 15.89 -3.48 -12.73
CA LYS A 426 15.23 -2.39 -11.98
C LYS A 426 14.93 -1.18 -12.88
N GLU A 427 15.88 -0.74 -13.68
CA GLU A 427 15.70 0.36 -14.62
C GLU A 427 14.60 0.04 -15.65
N ALA A 428 14.61 -1.18 -16.20
CA ALA A 428 13.58 -1.64 -17.14
C ALA A 428 12.18 -1.71 -16.52
N TYR A 429 12.08 -2.20 -15.27
CA TYR A 429 10.83 -2.34 -14.54
C TYR A 429 10.25 -0.96 -14.16
N LEU A 430 11.06 -0.11 -13.52
CA LEU A 430 10.64 1.24 -13.11
C LEU A 430 10.32 2.15 -14.30
N GLY A 431 11.04 1.99 -15.41
CA GLY A 431 10.73 2.70 -16.67
C GLY A 431 9.53 2.12 -17.43
N GLY A 432 8.85 1.09 -16.91
CA GLY A 432 7.70 0.46 -17.54
C GLY A 432 8.01 -0.30 -18.84
N LEU A 433 9.30 -0.48 -19.20
CA LEU A 433 9.71 -1.07 -20.48
C LEU A 433 9.28 -2.53 -20.63
N LEU A 434 9.20 -3.28 -19.51
CA LEU A 434 8.74 -4.67 -19.53
C LEU A 434 7.30 -4.78 -20.01
N PHE A 435 6.42 -3.93 -19.50
CA PHE A 435 5.00 -3.91 -19.85
C PHE A 435 4.80 -3.38 -21.26
N GLN A 436 5.48 -2.29 -21.62
CA GLN A 436 5.40 -1.73 -22.97
C GLN A 436 5.83 -2.75 -24.03
N TYR A 437 6.92 -3.48 -23.77
CA TYR A 437 7.35 -4.55 -24.67
C TYR A 437 6.37 -5.71 -24.73
N ALA A 438 5.76 -6.09 -23.60
CA ALA A 438 4.73 -7.14 -23.58
C ALA A 438 3.54 -6.76 -24.49
N TYR A 439 3.09 -5.51 -24.45
CA TYR A 439 2.02 -5.03 -25.32
C TYR A 439 2.42 -5.02 -26.80
N ASP A 440 3.65 -4.55 -27.13
CA ASP A 440 4.16 -4.61 -28.50
C ASP A 440 4.30 -6.06 -28.99
N PHE A 441 4.66 -6.97 -28.09
CA PHE A 441 4.74 -8.40 -28.39
C PHE A 441 3.36 -8.98 -28.70
N VAL A 442 2.34 -8.67 -27.90
CA VAL A 442 0.95 -9.10 -28.15
C VAL A 442 0.46 -8.56 -29.49
N ASP A 443 0.70 -7.27 -29.77
CA ASP A 443 0.29 -6.67 -31.05
C ASP A 443 0.98 -7.35 -32.24
N LYS A 444 2.29 -7.61 -32.13
CA LYS A 444 3.08 -8.26 -33.17
C LYS A 444 2.64 -9.69 -33.48
N TYR A 445 2.26 -10.45 -32.47
CA TYR A 445 1.90 -11.86 -32.58
C TYR A 445 0.40 -12.10 -32.35
N ARG A 446 -0.44 -11.08 -32.50
CA ARG A 446 -1.87 -11.10 -32.21
C ARG A 446 -2.60 -12.27 -32.86
N THR A 447 -2.32 -12.58 -34.12
CA THR A 447 -2.96 -13.68 -34.86
C THR A 447 -2.74 -15.05 -34.20
N GLU A 448 -1.53 -15.29 -33.66
CA GLU A 448 -1.24 -16.56 -32.97
C GLU A 448 -1.79 -16.55 -31.52
N LEU A 449 -1.65 -15.41 -30.85
CA LEU A 449 -2.00 -15.26 -29.44
C LEU A 449 -3.51 -15.16 -29.20
N SER A 450 -4.28 -14.61 -30.13
CA SER A 450 -5.76 -14.55 -30.04
C SER A 450 -6.44 -15.92 -30.09
N LEU A 451 -5.73 -16.97 -30.49
CA LEU A 451 -6.22 -18.34 -30.47
C LEU A 451 -5.99 -19.05 -29.13
N CYS A 452 -5.23 -18.43 -28.22
CA CYS A 452 -4.91 -19.01 -26.92
C CYS A 452 -6.05 -18.73 -25.93
N ASN A 453 -6.51 -19.80 -25.26
CA ASN A 453 -7.63 -19.71 -24.29
C ASN A 453 -7.17 -19.93 -22.83
N ASN A 454 -5.90 -20.22 -22.61
CA ASN A 454 -5.34 -20.45 -21.28
C ASN A 454 -3.84 -20.14 -21.21
N MET A 455 -3.33 -19.98 -20.00
CA MET A 455 -1.93 -19.67 -19.68
C MET A 455 -0.93 -20.65 -20.35
N LYS A 456 -1.25 -21.94 -20.43
CA LYS A 456 -0.35 -22.97 -21.01
C LYS A 456 -0.17 -22.76 -22.51
N GLU A 457 -1.21 -22.40 -23.22
CA GLU A 457 -1.16 -22.12 -24.66
C GLU A 457 -0.35 -20.83 -24.91
N VAL A 458 -0.64 -19.75 -24.18
CA VAL A 458 0.12 -18.48 -24.25
C VAL A 458 1.60 -18.74 -24.02
N THR A 459 1.97 -19.42 -22.93
CA THR A 459 3.37 -19.72 -22.61
C THR A 459 4.06 -20.58 -23.67
N THR A 460 3.31 -21.47 -24.33
CA THR A 460 3.84 -22.29 -25.43
C THR A 460 4.20 -21.45 -26.65
N VAL A 461 3.37 -20.47 -27.01
CA VAL A 461 3.65 -19.52 -28.09
C VAL A 461 4.84 -18.64 -27.71
N VAL A 462 4.84 -18.06 -26.51
CA VAL A 462 5.95 -17.19 -26.03
C VAL A 462 7.29 -17.91 -26.04
N LYS A 463 7.37 -19.16 -25.60
CA LYS A 463 8.60 -19.97 -25.59
C LYS A 463 9.20 -20.21 -26.99
N LYS A 464 8.39 -20.21 -28.04
CA LYS A 464 8.86 -20.35 -29.43
C LYS A 464 9.50 -19.08 -29.99
N LYS A 465 9.39 -17.96 -29.31
CA LYS A 465 9.89 -16.66 -29.74
C LYS A 465 11.12 -16.26 -28.90
N ASN A 466 12.02 -15.51 -29.50
CA ASN A 466 13.21 -14.98 -28.80
C ASN A 466 12.84 -13.79 -27.89
N LEU A 467 12.07 -14.06 -26.82
CA LEU A 467 11.46 -13.05 -25.95
C LEU A 467 12.50 -12.08 -25.38
N ILE A 468 13.58 -12.60 -24.79
CA ILE A 468 14.57 -11.77 -24.07
C ILE A 468 15.46 -10.99 -25.02
N GLU A 469 15.85 -11.57 -26.15
CA GLU A 469 16.62 -10.83 -27.17
C GLU A 469 15.77 -9.73 -27.82
N GLY A 470 14.51 -10.03 -28.11
CA GLY A 470 13.56 -9.03 -28.58
C GLY A 470 13.36 -7.89 -27.58
N PHE A 471 13.23 -8.22 -26.29
CA PHE A 471 13.14 -7.23 -25.22
C PHE A 471 14.43 -6.39 -25.12
N ALA A 472 15.62 -7.01 -25.13
CA ALA A 472 16.89 -6.30 -25.04
C ALA A 472 17.07 -5.28 -26.17
N SER A 473 16.71 -5.68 -27.41
CA SER A 473 16.75 -4.79 -28.57
C SER A 473 15.69 -3.67 -28.50
N TYR A 474 14.51 -3.96 -27.93
CA TYR A 474 13.47 -2.95 -27.69
C TYR A 474 13.92 -1.93 -26.64
N ALA A 475 14.42 -2.40 -25.52
CA ALA A 475 14.88 -1.56 -24.41
C ALA A 475 16.04 -0.65 -24.81
N GLU A 476 16.97 -1.15 -25.63
CA GLU A 476 18.09 -0.37 -26.18
C GLU A 476 17.59 0.77 -27.07
N LYS A 477 16.60 0.51 -27.94
CA LYS A 477 15.95 1.56 -28.75
C LYS A 477 15.19 2.59 -27.91
N ALA A 478 14.72 2.18 -26.74
CA ALA A 478 14.05 3.06 -25.77
C ALA A 478 15.05 3.81 -24.86
N GLY A 479 16.38 3.67 -25.09
CA GLY A 479 17.42 4.39 -24.37
C GLY A 479 18.05 3.62 -23.19
N LEU A 480 17.58 2.41 -22.86
CA LEU A 480 18.21 1.59 -21.83
C LEU A 480 19.42 0.84 -22.39
N LYS A 481 20.62 1.29 -22.00
CA LYS A 481 21.88 0.70 -22.47
C LYS A 481 21.92 -0.81 -22.23
N ARG A 482 22.19 -1.58 -23.29
CA ARG A 482 22.29 -3.04 -23.24
C ARG A 482 23.45 -3.49 -22.34
N ARG A 483 23.21 -4.44 -21.45
CA ARG A 483 24.16 -5.00 -20.46
C ARG A 483 24.00 -6.52 -20.42
N ASN A 484 24.66 -7.23 -21.36
CA ASN A 484 24.44 -8.66 -21.60
C ASN A 484 24.56 -9.53 -20.33
N LEU A 485 25.57 -9.30 -19.47
CA LEU A 485 25.75 -10.05 -18.23
C LEU A 485 24.59 -9.83 -17.26
N MET A 486 24.07 -8.61 -17.15
CA MET A 486 22.92 -8.31 -16.29
C MET A 486 21.63 -8.89 -16.85
N ILE A 487 21.44 -8.84 -18.16
CA ILE A 487 20.31 -9.48 -18.86
C ILE A 487 20.33 -10.99 -18.60
N GLN A 488 21.50 -11.63 -18.73
CA GLN A 488 21.66 -13.06 -18.45
C GLN A 488 21.31 -13.39 -16.98
N ARG A 489 21.82 -12.62 -16.02
CA ARG A 489 21.49 -12.79 -14.60
C ARG A 489 20.01 -12.57 -14.29
N SER A 490 19.37 -11.63 -14.98
CA SER A 490 17.95 -11.32 -14.81
C SER A 490 17.03 -12.15 -15.71
N HIS A 491 17.56 -13.06 -16.52
CA HIS A 491 16.82 -13.76 -17.56
C HIS A 491 15.50 -14.36 -17.07
N LYS A 492 15.53 -15.05 -15.92
CA LYS A 492 14.34 -15.65 -15.32
C LYS A 492 13.30 -14.61 -14.94
N LEU A 493 13.71 -13.52 -14.25
CA LEU A 493 12.80 -12.44 -13.84
C LEU A 493 12.22 -11.72 -15.06
N LEU A 494 13.06 -11.33 -16.02
CA LEU A 494 12.59 -10.70 -17.26
C LEU A 494 11.56 -11.57 -17.96
N THR A 495 11.83 -12.86 -18.14
CA THR A 495 10.90 -13.81 -18.74
C THR A 495 9.61 -13.88 -17.95
N THR A 496 9.67 -14.01 -16.63
CA THR A 496 8.48 -14.12 -15.78
C THR A 496 7.61 -12.88 -15.87
N TYR A 497 8.19 -11.68 -15.72
CA TYR A 497 7.41 -10.44 -15.72
C TYR A 497 6.82 -10.11 -17.08
N ILE A 498 7.61 -10.28 -18.17
CA ILE A 498 7.09 -10.02 -19.52
C ILE A 498 6.00 -11.03 -19.88
N THR A 499 6.21 -12.33 -19.60
CA THR A 499 5.22 -13.36 -19.90
C THR A 499 3.94 -13.18 -19.07
N SER A 500 4.07 -12.81 -17.78
CA SER A 500 2.93 -12.48 -16.93
C SER A 500 2.13 -11.29 -17.49
N ALA A 501 2.81 -10.24 -17.96
CA ALA A 501 2.14 -9.09 -18.57
C ALA A 501 1.41 -9.49 -19.89
N ILE A 502 2.00 -10.38 -20.68
CA ILE A 502 1.34 -10.94 -21.90
C ILE A 502 0.10 -11.73 -21.52
N ILE A 503 0.16 -12.56 -20.47
CA ILE A 503 -0.98 -13.36 -19.99
C ILE A 503 -2.09 -12.43 -19.49
N GLY A 504 -1.76 -11.41 -18.70
CA GLY A 504 -2.73 -10.43 -18.15
C GLY A 504 -3.42 -9.60 -19.24
N ASP A 505 -2.71 -9.27 -20.34
CA ASP A 505 -3.28 -8.56 -21.50
C ASP A 505 -4.26 -9.43 -22.33
N LEU A 506 -3.99 -10.73 -22.40
CA LEU A 506 -4.76 -11.67 -23.24
C LEU A 506 -5.89 -12.37 -22.50
N LEU A 507 -5.70 -12.72 -21.24
CA LEU A 507 -6.62 -13.54 -20.45
C LEU A 507 -7.18 -12.73 -19.28
N ASP A 508 -6.60 -12.89 -18.07
CA ASP A 508 -6.97 -12.08 -16.91
C ASP A 508 -5.84 -11.98 -15.86
N ASP A 509 -6.09 -11.14 -14.84
CA ASP A 509 -5.12 -10.89 -13.76
C ASP A 509 -4.94 -12.12 -12.87
N SER A 510 -5.93 -13.01 -12.78
CA SER A 510 -5.86 -14.25 -12.00
C SER A 510 -4.87 -15.24 -12.63
N GLU A 511 -4.91 -15.43 -13.94
CA GLU A 511 -3.95 -16.30 -14.66
C GLU A 511 -2.53 -15.70 -14.68
N ALA A 512 -2.41 -14.37 -14.79
CA ALA A 512 -1.12 -13.69 -14.67
C ALA A 512 -0.50 -13.86 -13.28
N THR A 513 -1.34 -13.79 -12.23
CA THR A 513 -0.93 -14.04 -10.83
C THR A 513 -0.56 -15.51 -10.63
N GLU A 514 -1.35 -16.44 -11.16
CA GLU A 514 -1.05 -17.87 -11.13
C GLU A 514 0.33 -18.17 -11.76
N TYR A 515 0.62 -17.55 -12.90
CA TYR A 515 1.91 -17.73 -13.58
C TYR A 515 3.09 -17.25 -12.74
N THR A 516 3.00 -16.08 -12.11
CA THR A 516 4.06 -15.56 -11.25
C THR A 516 4.24 -16.39 -9.99
N ASN A 517 3.14 -16.86 -9.42
CA ASN A 517 3.11 -17.65 -8.19
C ASN A 517 3.72 -19.05 -8.33
N GLN A 518 3.89 -19.58 -9.55
CA GLN A 518 4.58 -20.85 -9.78
C GLN A 518 6.03 -20.85 -9.26
N THR A 519 6.64 -19.68 -9.11
CA THR A 519 8.01 -19.53 -8.62
C THR A 519 8.10 -18.69 -7.35
N ASP A 520 6.99 -18.23 -6.80
CA ASP A 520 6.95 -17.44 -5.58
C ASP A 520 7.24 -18.30 -4.35
N LYS A 521 8.29 -17.95 -3.61
CA LYS A 521 8.75 -18.75 -2.46
C LYS A 521 7.73 -18.84 -1.32
N ALA A 522 6.98 -17.76 -1.08
CA ALA A 522 5.97 -17.74 -0.01
C ALA A 522 4.75 -18.61 -0.39
N VAL A 523 4.31 -18.55 -1.64
CA VAL A 523 3.24 -19.42 -2.16
C VAL A 523 3.68 -20.89 -2.15
N MET A 524 4.88 -21.19 -2.62
CA MET A 524 5.42 -22.56 -2.60
C MET A 524 5.52 -23.11 -1.17
N GLN A 525 5.95 -22.28 -0.22
CA GLN A 525 6.00 -22.65 1.20
C GLN A 525 4.60 -22.91 1.77
N ALA A 526 3.62 -22.09 1.43
CA ALA A 526 2.23 -22.27 1.83
C ALA A 526 1.64 -23.57 1.27
N ILE A 527 1.88 -23.86 -0.02
CA ILE A 527 1.47 -25.11 -0.66
C ILE A 527 2.08 -26.31 0.06
N ALA A 528 3.39 -26.28 0.34
CA ALA A 528 4.08 -27.37 1.03
C ALA A 528 3.53 -27.60 2.45
N LEU A 529 3.25 -26.52 3.19
CA LEU A 529 2.68 -26.58 4.53
C LEU A 529 1.27 -27.18 4.54
N LEU A 530 0.42 -26.72 3.62
CA LEU A 530 -0.94 -27.23 3.47
C LEU A 530 -0.98 -28.67 2.97
N ALA A 531 -0.10 -29.05 2.04
CA ALA A 531 0.03 -30.42 1.56
C ALA A 531 0.41 -31.37 2.70
N ALA A 532 1.29 -30.92 3.60
CA ALA A 532 1.72 -31.67 4.78
C ALA A 532 0.69 -31.69 5.93
N ASN A 533 -0.48 -31.04 5.81
CA ASN A 533 -1.50 -30.83 6.85
C ASN A 533 -0.95 -30.17 8.14
N LYS A 534 0.00 -29.21 8.00
CA LYS A 534 0.68 -28.53 9.11
C LYS A 534 0.29 -27.04 9.22
N SER A 535 -0.87 -26.66 8.68
CA SER A 535 -1.32 -25.24 8.67
C SER A 535 -1.84 -24.74 10.02
N VAL A 536 -2.11 -25.61 10.97
CA VAL A 536 -2.49 -25.21 12.33
C VAL A 536 -1.24 -25.10 13.18
N PRO A 537 -0.97 -23.91 13.77
CA PRO A 537 0.19 -23.74 14.64
C PRO A 537 0.13 -24.65 15.88
N THR A 538 1.30 -25.15 16.30
CA THR A 538 1.44 -25.97 17.50
C THR A 538 2.46 -25.36 18.46
N VAL A 539 2.27 -25.54 19.76
CA VAL A 539 3.28 -25.17 20.77
C VAL A 539 4.41 -26.21 20.74
N GLY A 540 5.61 -25.83 20.31
CA GLY A 540 6.76 -26.72 20.38
C GLY A 540 7.91 -26.40 19.44
N LYS A 541 9.02 -27.14 19.60
CA LYS A 541 10.33 -26.97 18.92
C LYS A 541 10.32 -27.00 17.37
N GLN A 542 9.22 -27.35 16.74
CA GLN A 542 9.15 -27.53 15.27
C GLN A 542 9.28 -26.21 14.47
N GLN A 543 8.84 -25.08 15.02
CA GLN A 543 9.01 -23.77 14.34
C GLN A 543 10.49 -23.37 14.26
N ALA A 544 11.25 -23.56 15.33
CA ALA A 544 12.69 -23.26 15.33
C ALA A 544 13.47 -24.11 14.30
N MET A 545 13.05 -25.36 14.07
CA MET A 545 13.72 -26.27 13.14
C MET A 545 13.49 -25.89 11.65
N LEU A 546 12.31 -25.37 11.29
CA LEU A 546 12.03 -24.86 9.95
C LEU A 546 12.82 -23.56 9.65
N PHE A 547 12.91 -22.66 10.63
CA PHE A 547 13.75 -21.47 10.55
C PHE A 547 15.23 -21.81 10.33
N THR A 548 15.77 -22.73 11.10
CA THR A 548 17.19 -23.11 11.03
C THR A 548 17.55 -23.78 9.70
N LYS A 549 16.68 -24.63 9.16
CA LYS A 549 16.94 -25.36 7.91
C LYS A 549 16.85 -24.44 6.67
N MET A 550 15.96 -23.44 6.65
CA MET A 550 15.87 -22.43 5.60
C MET A 550 17.03 -21.41 5.69
N HIS A 551 17.42 -21.02 6.89
CA HIS A 551 18.53 -20.13 7.17
C HIS A 551 19.85 -20.70 6.63
N ASN A 552 20.18 -21.94 6.92
CA ASN A 552 21.40 -22.61 6.44
C ASN A 552 21.46 -22.74 4.91
N ASN A 553 20.33 -23.00 4.24
CA ASN A 553 20.28 -23.05 2.78
C ASN A 553 20.44 -21.67 2.13
N TYR A 554 19.99 -20.60 2.79
CA TYR A 554 20.12 -19.22 2.29
C TYR A 554 21.58 -18.73 2.38
N TYR A 555 22.25 -18.99 3.49
CA TYR A 555 23.68 -18.62 3.66
C TYR A 555 24.59 -19.32 2.65
N ALA A 556 24.32 -20.57 2.31
CA ALA A 556 25.10 -21.31 1.32
C ALA A 556 25.01 -20.72 -0.11
N LEU A 557 23.91 -20.04 -0.43
CA LEU A 557 23.70 -19.39 -1.73
C LEU A 557 24.27 -17.96 -1.80
N THR A 558 24.20 -17.21 -0.69
CA THR A 558 24.65 -15.80 -0.66
C THR A 558 26.17 -15.67 -0.52
N THR A 559 26.83 -16.55 0.19
CA THR A 559 28.30 -16.53 0.34
C THR A 559 29.05 -16.82 -0.96
N LYS A 560 28.52 -17.62 -1.87
CA LYS A 560 29.13 -17.88 -3.18
C LYS A 560 29.09 -16.69 -4.15
N GLU A 561 28.15 -15.79 -4.06
CA GLU A 561 28.01 -14.63 -4.95
C GLU A 561 28.82 -13.40 -4.50
N TYR A 562 29.25 -13.33 -3.23
CA TYR A 562 30.07 -12.24 -2.69
C TYR A 562 31.58 -12.47 -2.76
N THR A 563 32.04 -13.66 -3.20
CA THR A 563 33.47 -14.00 -3.33
C THR A 563 34.27 -12.98 -4.19
N PRO A 564 33.77 -12.46 -5.33
CA PRO A 564 34.53 -11.47 -6.12
C PRO A 564 34.70 -10.12 -5.40
N PHE A 565 33.78 -9.77 -4.49
CA PHE A 565 33.88 -8.55 -3.71
C PHE A 565 34.92 -8.66 -2.59
N ALA A 566 34.97 -9.80 -1.94
CA ALA A 566 35.94 -10.11 -0.90
C ALA A 566 37.38 -10.06 -1.41
N LEU A 567 37.65 -10.59 -2.62
CA LEU A 567 38.99 -10.60 -3.24
C LEU A 567 39.50 -9.20 -3.61
N THR A 568 38.61 -8.26 -3.99
CA THR A 568 39.01 -6.90 -4.36
C THR A 568 39.18 -5.97 -3.17
N ALA A 569 38.66 -6.33 -1.98
CA ALA A 569 38.72 -5.53 -0.76
C ALA A 569 39.74 -6.04 0.27
N GLY A 570 40.54 -7.05 -0.04
CA GLY A 570 41.54 -7.64 0.88
C GLY A 570 40.91 -8.52 1.98
N TYR A 571 39.76 -9.10 1.72
CA TYR A 571 39.02 -9.95 2.66
C TYR A 571 39.72 -11.34 2.80
N ASN A 572 39.82 -11.79 4.05
CA ASN A 572 40.35 -13.13 4.36
C ASN A 572 39.22 -14.17 4.16
N PRO A 573 39.40 -15.18 3.27
CA PRO A 573 38.35 -16.11 2.86
C PRO A 573 37.96 -17.18 3.89
N ALA A 574 38.50 -17.18 5.11
CA ALA A 574 38.06 -18.07 6.16
C ALA A 574 36.63 -17.68 6.62
N PRO A 575 35.64 -18.59 6.60
CA PRO A 575 34.30 -18.25 7.06
C PRO A 575 34.38 -17.88 8.55
N PRO A 576 33.98 -16.68 8.94
CA PRO A 576 34.00 -16.29 10.34
C PRO A 576 32.91 -17.07 11.06
N THR A 577 33.28 -17.72 12.14
CA THR A 577 32.36 -18.30 13.13
C THR A 577 31.63 -17.22 13.92
N THR A 578 32.11 -15.99 13.85
CA THR A 578 31.50 -14.75 14.32
C THR A 578 31.79 -13.68 13.28
N TRP A 579 30.84 -12.79 13.01
CA TRP A 579 30.95 -11.70 12.04
C TRP A 579 31.87 -10.60 12.58
N ASP A 580 33.17 -10.88 12.63
CA ASP A 580 34.19 -9.88 12.96
C ASP A 580 34.70 -9.28 11.65
N TRP A 581 34.06 -8.17 11.23
CA TRP A 581 34.42 -7.44 10.03
C TRP A 581 35.62 -6.52 10.33
N GLN A 582 36.81 -7.08 10.40
CA GLN A 582 38.03 -6.26 10.42
C GLN A 582 38.38 -5.81 8.99
N TRP A 583 37.82 -4.68 8.59
CA TRP A 583 38.15 -4.04 7.31
C TRP A 583 39.32 -3.07 7.49
N THR A 584 40.49 -3.41 7.02
CA THR A 584 41.62 -2.48 6.85
C THR A 584 41.58 -1.84 5.45
N VAL A 585 40.42 -1.29 5.04
CA VAL A 585 40.31 -0.58 3.76
C VAL A 585 40.64 0.88 3.98
N GLN A 586 41.65 1.39 3.29
CA GLN A 586 41.95 2.83 3.27
C GLN A 586 40.75 3.60 2.74
N PRO A 587 40.36 4.73 3.35
CA PRO A 587 39.20 5.54 2.93
C PRO A 587 39.24 5.95 1.46
N THR A 588 40.44 6.20 0.93
CA THR A 588 40.68 6.51 -0.48
C THR A 588 40.31 5.37 -1.43
N THR A 589 40.51 4.12 -1.02
CA THR A 589 40.18 2.94 -1.81
C THR A 589 38.66 2.73 -1.90
N LEU A 590 37.97 2.94 -0.80
CA LEU A 590 36.48 2.89 -0.76
C LEU A 590 35.87 4.01 -1.62
N TYR A 591 36.39 5.23 -1.54
CA TYR A 591 35.99 6.36 -2.37
C TYR A 591 36.17 6.06 -3.87
N THR A 592 37.36 5.60 -4.27
CA THR A 592 37.63 5.29 -5.67
C THR A 592 36.78 4.14 -6.20
N TRP A 593 36.46 3.17 -5.36
CA TRP A 593 35.57 2.07 -5.70
C TRP A 593 34.11 2.53 -5.86
N LEU A 594 33.58 3.33 -4.94
CA LEU A 594 32.21 3.86 -4.99
C LEU A 594 32.02 4.76 -6.23
N THR A 595 32.95 5.65 -6.52
CA THR A 595 32.86 6.55 -7.68
C THR A 595 33.00 5.81 -9.01
N LYS A 596 33.90 4.82 -9.13
CA LYS A 596 34.03 4.02 -10.35
C LYS A 596 32.85 3.12 -10.65
N ARG A 597 32.15 2.62 -9.64
CA ARG A 597 31.02 1.69 -9.80
C ARG A 597 29.68 2.37 -9.92
N SER A 598 29.46 3.46 -9.21
CA SER A 598 28.17 4.15 -9.16
C SER A 598 28.00 5.27 -10.18
N GLY A 599 29.11 5.80 -10.73
CA GLY A 599 29.07 7.01 -11.57
C GLY A 599 28.60 8.28 -10.82
N LEU A 600 28.47 8.22 -9.51
CA LEU A 600 27.98 9.30 -8.66
C LEU A 600 29.13 10.18 -8.16
N THR A 601 28.93 11.50 -8.21
CA THR A 601 29.80 12.46 -7.51
C THR A 601 29.42 12.47 -6.04
N LEU A 602 30.30 11.93 -5.19
CA LEU A 602 30.08 11.96 -3.72
C LEU A 602 30.07 13.39 -3.18
N PRO A 603 29.38 13.66 -2.05
CA PRO A 603 29.42 14.98 -1.39
C PRO A 603 30.86 15.42 -1.13
N PHE A 604 31.11 16.72 -1.23
CA PHE A 604 32.44 17.32 -1.06
C PHE A 604 33.16 16.88 0.23
N ALA A 605 32.41 16.67 1.32
CA ALA A 605 32.95 16.15 2.58
C ALA A 605 33.56 14.75 2.49
N LEU A 606 33.15 13.93 1.51
CA LEU A 606 33.70 12.60 1.25
C LEU A 606 34.79 12.62 0.17
N GLN A 607 35.02 13.77 -0.48
CA GLN A 607 36.03 13.95 -1.53
C GLN A 607 37.37 14.44 -0.97
N SER A 608 37.38 15.03 0.23
CA SER A 608 38.60 15.54 0.82
C SER A 608 39.30 14.49 1.69
N ASN A 609 40.62 14.36 1.51
CA ASN A 609 41.48 13.50 2.32
C ASN A 609 41.57 13.96 3.81
N THR A 610 40.77 14.95 4.20
CA THR A 610 40.79 15.61 5.50
C THR A 610 39.61 15.23 6.39
N ILE A 611 38.92 14.11 6.14
CA ILE A 611 37.97 13.59 7.12
C ILE A 611 38.78 12.85 8.21
N PRO A 612 39.01 13.50 9.36
CA PRO A 612 39.91 12.95 10.39
C PRO A 612 39.31 11.77 11.15
N TYR A 613 38.13 11.27 10.81
CA TYR A 613 37.38 10.32 11.63
C TYR A 613 36.65 9.22 10.87
N LEU A 614 37.28 8.65 9.83
CA LEU A 614 36.93 7.34 9.33
C LEU A 614 38.00 6.27 9.68
N PRO A 615 38.60 6.25 10.87
CA PRO A 615 39.61 5.24 11.18
C PRO A 615 39.00 3.89 11.54
N TYR A 616 37.69 3.73 11.68
CA TYR A 616 37.08 2.50 12.13
C TYR A 616 35.74 2.22 11.46
N ILE A 617 35.75 2.03 10.13
CA ILE A 617 34.69 1.29 9.47
C ILE A 617 34.88 -0.21 9.78
N GLY A 618 35.11 -0.56 10.96
CA GLY A 618 35.39 -1.93 11.34
C GLY A 618 34.76 -2.33 12.66
N ASN A 619 34.40 -1.38 13.48
CA ASN A 619 33.93 -1.70 14.82
C ASN A 619 32.46 -1.34 15.10
N THR A 620 31.76 -0.75 14.16
CA THR A 620 30.30 -0.57 14.32
C THR A 620 29.61 -0.69 12.96
N ASN A 621 28.67 -1.62 12.84
CA ASN A 621 27.73 -1.69 11.72
C ASN A 621 27.03 -0.33 11.43
N ALA A 622 27.05 0.60 12.38
CA ALA A 622 26.48 1.93 12.26
C ALA A 622 27.18 2.82 11.22
N ASP A 623 28.53 2.75 11.11
CA ASP A 623 29.26 3.66 10.20
C ASP A 623 29.16 3.24 8.74
N TYR A 624 29.10 1.92 8.46
CA TYR A 624 28.86 1.40 7.13
C TYR A 624 27.44 1.70 6.65
N ASN A 625 26.46 1.56 7.54
CA ASN A 625 25.06 1.87 7.28
C ASN A 625 24.83 3.37 7.06
N ASN A 626 25.54 4.25 7.76
CA ASN A 626 25.50 5.70 7.55
C ASN A 626 26.07 6.12 6.19
N ILE A 627 27.11 5.46 5.69
CA ILE A 627 27.66 5.72 4.34
C ILE A 627 26.69 5.22 3.26
N LEU A 628 26.09 4.05 3.44
CA LEU A 628 25.06 3.52 2.54
C LEU A 628 23.78 4.39 2.58
N ALA A 629 23.35 4.86 3.74
CA ALA A 629 22.20 5.76 3.89
C ALA A 629 22.45 7.13 3.22
N LEU A 630 23.66 7.69 3.33
CA LEU A 630 24.07 8.90 2.62
C LEU A 630 24.11 8.71 1.09
N CYS A 631 24.53 7.55 0.62
CA CYS A 631 24.48 7.19 -0.79
C CYS A 631 23.03 7.00 -1.26
N TYR A 632 22.17 6.37 -0.46
CA TYR A 632 20.77 6.11 -0.78
C TYR A 632 19.92 7.40 -0.76
N ARG A 633 20.11 8.30 0.21
CA ARG A 633 19.42 9.60 0.26
C ARG A 633 19.69 10.47 -0.97
N LYS A 634 20.87 10.38 -1.58
CA LYS A 634 21.15 11.06 -2.87
C LYS A 634 20.55 10.35 -4.08
N TRP A 635 20.32 9.04 -4.00
CA TRP A 635 19.66 8.30 -5.07
C TRP A 635 18.16 8.60 -5.16
N THR A 636 17.50 8.80 -4.04
CA THR A 636 16.07 9.17 -4.00
C THR A 636 15.80 10.61 -4.43
N PHE A 637 16.72 11.54 -4.16
CA PHE A 637 16.58 12.95 -4.58
C PHE A 637 16.92 13.20 -6.07
N ALA A 638 17.57 12.28 -6.75
CA ALA A 638 17.83 12.40 -8.20
C ALA A 638 16.67 11.90 -9.08
N TRP A 639 15.55 11.49 -8.48
CA TRP A 639 14.40 10.87 -9.15
C TRP A 639 13.04 11.49 -8.73
N SER A 640 13.04 12.66 -8.12
CA SER A 640 11.82 13.46 -7.85
C SER A 640 11.64 14.55 -8.90
#